data_3de2f415d54a11e2f0b10432eef308f8
#
_entry.id   3de2f415d54a11e2f0b10432eef308f8
#
_cell.length_a   1.000
_cell.length_b   1.000
_cell.length_c   1.000
_cell.angle_alpha   90.00
_cell.angle_beta   90.00
_cell.angle_gamma   90.00
#
_symmetry.space_group_name_H-M   'P 1'
#
loop_
_entity.id
_entity.type
_entity.pdbx_description
1 polymer ?
#
loop_
_entity_poly.entity_id
_entity_poly.type
_entity_poly.pdbx_seq_one_letter_code
_entity_poly.pdbx_strand_id
1 'polypeptide(L)'
;MVIQKVEIQNFRLFYRNNEFIFSNGLNLIIGSNGDGKTTFLDALGWLFRTDGACKTDTNFISKKRWEELLPNDSDEVRVAMTYEHGGEQKVLVKHFRFTKSIVGEIITSDYVFSLIEDNGTERTVKDGYYFDKDLPTEIRHFMMFDGEGDLYALQSSNAMKILIDSYSDVKEFDAYYNFMEYATKNADKARDHALRMDKQNADKARLLKKTIDTEEALLADVEREICVKEDEALNFESLLNNLFEDKEYSKFLVAVNRRIENLVQKRSECAARIREDYNFNLLSDIWILLGFKDIADEYSSKITKISRERFNLENDYLVDQGINNAIKQVESGVIRETKLPAFYRHEYIDELQKRKYILNYNLFEIKQIPQKIKDTISQNERFHNELKKIDAKLELEYEQKKRLLAQADGLSEEQLLANYENILSWAEKKHQAENRIDTLKRQREQHKMSLEEARFSLNKLSEGTVAAQYAKAALLFHHIHDAFKNAKEENKRHIINIIEDKANMFLQHLYADDYTGVVRMIEKQNDQVEAFLMDSDNSRVFRPSYSLNKAYLLSVLLSVGEVLRERNNIEMPIIINDSFSCYDENNENKFFNATNRQMIILTSDYLTQGNDGRKVMDIDKFSTISGTAYRIEKKRPFDNTKLETMQTTISKIK
;
A
#
# COMPACT_ATOMS: atom_id res chain seq x y z
N MET A 1 -8.34 -9.92 31.93
CA MET A 1 -7.25 -9.43 32.80
C MET A 1 -7.31 -7.92 32.87
N VAL A 2 -7.33 -7.34 34.09
CA VAL A 2 -7.32 -5.88 34.31
C VAL A 2 -6.11 -5.54 35.17
N ILE A 3 -5.25 -4.65 34.71
CA ILE A 3 -4.06 -4.22 35.46
C ILE A 3 -4.48 -3.23 36.52
N GLN A 4 -4.26 -3.54 37.78
CA GLN A 4 -4.62 -2.67 38.91
C GLN A 4 -3.44 -1.79 39.33
N LYS A 5 -2.22 -2.36 39.29
CA LYS A 5 -1.04 -1.66 39.78
C LYS A 5 0.21 -2.15 39.03
N VAL A 6 1.14 -1.23 38.76
CA VAL A 6 2.49 -1.52 38.27
C VAL A 6 3.51 -0.86 39.16
N GLU A 7 4.46 -1.64 39.68
CA GLU A 7 5.59 -1.19 40.48
C GLU A 7 6.89 -1.39 39.73
N ILE A 8 7.68 -0.35 39.61
CA ILE A 8 8.97 -0.38 38.88
C ILE A 8 10.05 0.16 39.84
N GLN A 9 11.04 -0.69 40.13
CA GLN A 9 12.15 -0.36 41.01
C GLN A 9 13.47 -0.44 40.27
N ASN A 10 14.26 0.64 40.34
CA ASN A 10 15.61 0.76 39.78
C ASN A 10 15.78 0.38 38.31
N PHE A 11 14.73 0.57 37.51
CA PHE A 11 14.72 0.21 36.09
C PHE A 11 14.99 1.46 35.21
N ARG A 12 16.16 1.55 34.61
CA ARG A 12 16.58 2.69 33.76
C ARG A 12 16.35 4.06 34.41
N LEU A 13 15.34 4.83 33.93
CA LEU A 13 15.01 6.16 34.46
C LEU A 13 14.18 6.12 35.76
N PHE A 14 13.58 4.98 36.08
CA PHE A 14 12.81 4.78 37.31
C PHE A 14 13.74 4.45 38.47
N TYR A 15 14.11 5.46 39.23
CA TYR A 15 14.98 5.37 40.40
C TYR A 15 14.19 5.00 41.64
N ARG A 16 14.67 4.03 42.44
CA ARG A 16 13.97 3.44 43.58
C ARG A 16 12.61 2.90 43.19
N ASN A 17 11.66 2.87 44.15
CA ASN A 17 10.32 2.35 43.89
C ASN A 17 9.41 3.43 43.30
N ASN A 18 8.74 3.09 42.21
CA ASN A 18 7.78 3.92 41.48
C ASN A 18 6.52 3.11 41.29
N GLU A 19 5.36 3.69 41.56
CA GLU A 19 4.08 3.01 41.57
C GLU A 19 3.06 3.72 40.69
N PHE A 20 2.34 2.94 39.89
CA PHE A 20 1.21 3.39 39.08
C PHE A 20 -0.01 2.57 39.42
N ILE A 21 -1.10 3.22 39.82
CA ILE A 21 -2.38 2.59 40.15
C ILE A 21 -3.37 2.96 39.06
N PHE A 22 -3.94 1.96 38.40
CA PHE A 22 -4.81 2.13 37.24
C PHE A 22 -6.28 1.85 37.58
N SER A 23 -7.18 2.55 36.90
CA SER A 23 -8.62 2.27 36.86
C SER A 23 -8.97 1.28 35.74
N ASN A 24 -10.17 0.72 35.80
CA ASN A 24 -10.65 -0.22 34.76
C ASN A 24 -10.94 0.45 33.40
N GLY A 25 -10.94 1.79 33.32
CA GLY A 25 -11.19 2.54 32.09
C GLY A 25 -9.93 3.16 31.54
N LEU A 26 -10.03 4.42 31.13
CA LEU A 26 -8.94 5.18 30.54
C LEU A 26 -7.90 5.58 31.63
N ASN A 27 -6.64 5.34 31.34
CA ASN A 27 -5.50 5.74 32.14
C ASN A 27 -4.47 6.44 31.27
N LEU A 28 -4.03 7.62 31.67
CA LEU A 28 -3.05 8.41 30.92
C LEU A 28 -1.71 8.47 31.65
N ILE A 29 -0.63 8.28 30.92
CA ILE A 29 0.73 8.58 31.37
C ILE A 29 1.28 9.69 30.46
N ILE A 30 1.28 10.92 31.01
CA ILE A 30 1.60 12.13 30.25
C ILE A 30 3.05 12.52 30.51
N GLY A 31 3.83 12.65 29.44
CA GLY A 31 5.23 13.06 29.53
C GLY A 31 5.80 13.52 28.20
N SER A 32 6.81 14.37 28.24
CA SER A 32 7.54 14.80 27.06
C SER A 32 8.41 13.68 26.51
N ASN A 33 8.94 13.88 25.29
CA ASN A 33 9.90 12.93 24.72
C ASN A 33 11.15 12.83 25.64
N GLY A 34 11.52 11.59 25.99
CA GLY A 34 12.63 11.29 26.88
C GLY A 34 12.31 11.32 28.38
N ASP A 35 11.06 11.56 28.79
CA ASP A 35 10.66 11.58 30.22
C ASP A 35 10.43 10.18 30.81
N GLY A 36 10.48 9.12 30.00
CA GLY A 36 10.40 7.74 30.50
C GLY A 36 9.19 6.94 30.02
N LYS A 37 8.39 7.45 29.08
CA LYS A 37 7.26 6.71 28.48
C LYS A 37 7.67 5.35 27.92
N THR A 38 8.63 5.33 27.00
CA THR A 38 9.17 4.09 26.44
C THR A 38 9.83 3.21 27.52
N THR A 39 10.45 3.82 28.54
CA THR A 39 11.00 3.05 29.68
C THR A 39 9.92 2.29 30.46
N PHE A 40 8.72 2.86 30.58
CA PHE A 40 7.57 2.16 31.18
C PHE A 40 7.16 0.95 30.35
N LEU A 41 7.06 1.11 29.03
CA LEU A 41 6.77 -0.01 28.10
C LEU A 41 7.86 -1.07 28.13
N ASP A 42 9.12 -0.66 28.13
CA ASP A 42 10.25 -1.59 28.21
C ASP A 42 10.20 -2.42 29.51
N ALA A 43 9.81 -1.81 30.63
CA ALA A 43 9.66 -2.52 31.90
C ALA A 43 8.54 -3.57 31.84
N LEU A 44 7.38 -3.24 31.28
CA LEU A 44 6.31 -4.21 31.05
C LEU A 44 6.68 -5.27 30.00
N GLY A 45 7.33 -4.87 28.90
CA GLY A 45 7.84 -5.79 27.89
C GLY A 45 8.84 -6.79 28.46
N TRP A 46 9.74 -6.35 29.38
CA TRP A 46 10.63 -7.23 30.07
C TRP A 46 9.88 -8.17 31.02
N LEU A 47 8.86 -7.67 31.76
CA LEU A 47 8.02 -8.48 32.64
C LEU A 47 7.29 -9.59 31.87
N PHE A 48 6.73 -9.27 30.70
CA PHE A 48 5.94 -10.21 29.90
C PHE A 48 6.76 -11.24 29.10
N ARG A 49 8.06 -11.02 28.92
CA ARG A 49 8.92 -12.01 28.26
C ARG A 49 9.13 -13.21 29.16
N THR A 50 8.65 -14.35 28.71
CA THR A 50 8.74 -15.64 29.41
C THR A 50 9.65 -16.64 28.69
N ASP A 51 10.13 -16.28 27.48
CA ASP A 51 11.08 -17.08 26.70
C ASP A 51 12.46 -17.11 27.33
N GLY A 52 13.17 -18.23 27.18
CA GLY A 52 14.53 -18.44 27.72
C GLY A 52 15.62 -17.48 27.15
N ALA A 53 15.23 -16.59 26.19
CA ALA A 53 16.08 -15.54 25.65
C ALA A 53 16.16 -14.31 26.57
N CYS A 54 15.35 -14.26 27.63
CA CYS A 54 15.34 -13.17 28.59
C CYS A 54 16.58 -13.26 29.48
N LYS A 55 17.62 -12.47 29.16
CA LYS A 55 18.83 -12.36 29.96
C LYS A 55 18.74 -11.14 30.90
N THR A 56 19.45 -11.22 32.03
CA THR A 56 19.70 -10.03 32.84
C THR A 56 20.53 -9.05 32.02
N ASP A 57 20.01 -7.84 31.80
CA ASP A 57 20.69 -6.81 31.04
C ASP A 57 21.10 -5.68 32.00
N THR A 58 22.38 -5.39 32.05
CA THR A 58 22.93 -4.27 32.83
C THR A 58 22.35 -2.92 32.40
N ASN A 59 21.89 -2.80 31.14
CA ASN A 59 21.21 -1.60 30.64
C ASN A 59 19.84 -1.35 31.30
N PHE A 60 19.27 -2.31 32.02
CA PHE A 60 18.06 -2.11 32.79
C PHE A 60 18.28 -1.46 34.14
N ILE A 61 19.53 -1.43 34.63
CA ILE A 61 19.86 -0.87 35.94
C ILE A 61 19.76 0.66 35.88
N SER A 62 19.11 1.26 36.87
CA SER A 62 19.08 2.73 37.01
C SER A 62 20.51 3.26 37.24
N LYS A 63 20.98 4.10 36.30
CA LYS A 63 22.32 4.69 36.36
C LYS A 63 22.50 5.49 37.66
N LYS A 64 21.50 6.25 38.07
CA LYS A 64 21.52 6.98 39.34
C LYS A 64 21.72 6.06 40.54
N ARG A 65 20.99 4.94 40.59
CA ARG A 65 21.13 3.98 41.69
C ARG A 65 22.51 3.32 41.67
N TRP A 66 23.01 2.97 40.51
CA TRP A 66 24.33 2.41 40.34
C TRP A 66 25.45 3.33 40.86
N GLU A 67 25.38 4.62 40.55
CA GLU A 67 26.38 5.60 41.01
C GLU A 67 26.36 5.80 42.52
N GLU A 68 25.19 5.74 43.16
CA GLU A 68 25.00 5.88 44.59
C GLU A 68 25.45 4.65 45.42
N LEU A 69 25.54 3.47 44.79
CA LEU A 69 25.93 2.25 45.51
C LEU A 69 27.40 2.28 45.88
N LEU A 70 27.66 1.94 47.14
CA LEU A 70 29.05 1.73 47.62
C LEU A 70 29.58 0.38 47.12
N PRO A 71 30.93 0.22 47.05
CA PRO A 71 31.56 -1.06 46.75
C PRO A 71 31.07 -2.17 47.69
N ASN A 72 30.77 -3.35 47.16
CA ASN A 72 30.14 -4.52 47.80
C ASN A 72 28.65 -4.35 48.23
N ASP A 73 28.06 -3.21 47.99
CA ASP A 73 26.62 -3.08 48.16
C ASP A 73 25.83 -3.67 47.01
N SER A 74 24.68 -4.19 47.31
CA SER A 74 23.77 -4.77 46.32
C SER A 74 22.38 -4.14 46.43
N ASP A 75 21.71 -4.07 45.31
CA ASP A 75 20.30 -3.70 45.19
C ASP A 75 19.64 -4.54 44.12
N GLU A 76 18.37 -4.32 43.86
CA GLU A 76 17.64 -5.07 42.84
C GLU A 76 16.94 -4.18 41.82
N VAL A 77 16.84 -4.71 40.59
CA VAL A 77 15.89 -4.26 39.58
C VAL A 77 14.65 -5.13 39.74
N ARG A 78 13.48 -4.50 39.96
CA ARG A 78 12.23 -5.22 40.15
C ARG A 78 11.13 -4.56 39.37
N VAL A 79 10.34 -5.37 38.63
CA VAL A 79 9.07 -4.96 38.00
C VAL A 79 8.00 -5.91 38.49
N ALA A 80 6.92 -5.34 39.04
CA ALA A 80 5.79 -6.11 39.50
C ALA A 80 4.50 -5.53 38.95
N MET A 81 3.55 -6.39 38.61
CA MET A 81 2.23 -6.04 38.12
C MET A 81 1.17 -6.78 38.90
N THR A 82 0.30 -6.03 39.57
CA THR A 82 -0.91 -6.57 40.19
C THR A 82 -2.04 -6.50 39.17
N TYR A 83 -2.69 -7.62 38.91
CA TYR A 83 -3.79 -7.70 37.94
C TYR A 83 -4.92 -8.59 38.49
N GLU A 84 -6.12 -8.35 38.01
CA GLU A 84 -7.29 -9.16 38.27
C GLU A 84 -7.61 -10.02 37.04
N HIS A 85 -7.82 -11.32 37.22
CA HIS A 85 -8.25 -12.26 36.19
C HIS A 85 -9.21 -13.28 36.76
N GLY A 86 -10.43 -13.40 36.16
CA GLY A 86 -11.44 -14.33 36.61
C GLY A 86 -11.97 -14.06 38.04
N GLY A 87 -11.85 -12.81 38.53
CA GLY A 87 -12.23 -12.44 39.91
C GLY A 87 -11.16 -12.71 40.99
N GLU A 88 -10.00 -13.21 40.57
CA GLU A 88 -8.84 -13.43 41.43
C GLU A 88 -7.79 -12.35 41.22
N GLN A 89 -7.22 -11.84 42.29
CA GLN A 89 -6.09 -10.91 42.22
C GLN A 89 -4.78 -11.68 42.22
N LYS A 90 -3.90 -11.37 41.28
CA LYS A 90 -2.60 -11.99 41.11
C LYS A 90 -1.50 -10.95 40.98
N VAL A 91 -0.29 -11.28 41.42
CA VAL A 91 0.88 -10.39 41.27
C VAL A 91 1.95 -11.13 40.47
N LEU A 92 2.30 -10.58 39.34
CA LEU A 92 3.41 -11.05 38.51
C LEU A 92 4.64 -10.23 38.89
N VAL A 93 5.73 -10.89 39.25
CA VAL A 93 6.98 -10.24 39.69
C VAL A 93 8.17 -10.78 38.94
N LYS A 94 9.00 -9.89 38.43
CA LYS A 94 10.30 -10.22 37.88
C LYS A 94 11.37 -9.33 38.43
N HIS A 95 12.43 -9.91 38.92
CA HIS A 95 13.53 -9.16 39.52
C HIS A 95 14.88 -9.86 39.34
N PHE A 96 15.96 -9.10 39.40
CA PHE A 96 17.32 -9.59 39.55
C PHE A 96 18.15 -8.68 40.44
N ARG A 97 19.14 -9.23 41.12
CA ARG A 97 20.08 -8.46 41.97
C ARG A 97 21.27 -8.00 41.17
N PHE A 98 21.77 -6.83 41.49
CA PHE A 98 23.02 -6.31 41.02
C PHE A 98 23.87 -5.83 42.18
N THR A 99 25.18 -6.09 42.07
CA THR A 99 26.18 -5.80 43.10
C THR A 99 27.31 -4.99 42.47
N LYS A 100 27.76 -3.94 43.17
CA LYS A 100 28.94 -3.17 42.76
C LYS A 100 30.18 -3.84 43.32
N SER A 101 31.08 -4.36 42.46
CA SER A 101 32.31 -4.95 42.89
C SER A 101 33.29 -3.90 43.49
N ILE A 102 34.31 -4.34 44.18
CA ILE A 102 35.35 -3.45 44.73
C ILE A 102 36.05 -2.65 43.60
N VAL A 103 36.14 -3.25 42.41
CA VAL A 103 36.76 -2.62 41.22
C VAL A 103 35.73 -1.72 40.46
N GLY A 104 34.49 -1.65 40.92
CA GLY A 104 33.43 -0.85 40.27
C GLY A 104 32.74 -1.54 39.13
N GLU A 105 32.92 -2.85 38.93
CA GLU A 105 32.18 -3.64 37.91
C GLU A 105 30.81 -4.06 38.40
N ILE A 106 29.86 -4.23 37.46
CA ILE A 106 28.49 -4.70 37.73
C ILE A 106 28.52 -6.23 37.71
N ILE A 107 28.06 -6.84 38.80
CA ILE A 107 27.77 -8.26 38.90
C ILE A 107 26.28 -8.44 39.05
N THR A 108 25.65 -9.19 38.14
CA THR A 108 24.22 -9.46 38.18
C THR A 108 23.93 -10.91 38.50
N SER A 109 22.86 -11.18 39.27
CA SER A 109 22.31 -12.52 39.45
C SER A 109 21.44 -12.89 38.24
N ASP A 110 21.08 -14.16 38.15
CA ASP A 110 19.97 -14.56 37.29
C ASP A 110 18.67 -13.88 37.73
N TYR A 111 17.74 -13.71 36.78
CA TYR A 111 16.44 -13.18 37.13
C TYR A 111 15.56 -14.24 37.79
N VAL A 112 14.70 -13.78 38.70
CA VAL A 112 13.64 -14.58 39.29
C VAL A 112 12.32 -14.07 38.77
N PHE A 113 11.49 -15.00 38.31
CA PHE A 113 10.15 -14.71 37.80
C PHE A 113 9.14 -15.50 38.62
N SER A 114 8.20 -14.85 39.25
CA SER A 114 7.24 -15.47 40.13
C SER A 114 5.83 -14.90 39.93
N LEU A 115 4.83 -15.78 40.10
CA LEU A 115 3.42 -15.45 40.15
C LEU A 115 2.93 -15.68 41.57
N ILE A 116 2.38 -14.66 42.21
CA ILE A 116 1.79 -14.72 43.52
C ILE A 116 0.27 -14.71 43.36
N GLU A 117 -0.38 -15.80 43.81
CA GLU A 117 -1.84 -15.93 43.79
C GLU A 117 -2.47 -15.24 44.98
N ASP A 118 -3.79 -15.01 44.94
CA ASP A 118 -4.57 -14.31 45.97
C ASP A 118 -4.46 -14.94 47.38
N ASN A 119 -4.24 -16.24 47.41
CA ASN A 119 -4.02 -16.99 48.67
C ASN A 119 -2.59 -16.83 49.24
N GLY A 120 -1.75 -15.98 48.62
CA GLY A 120 -0.35 -15.78 48.99
C GLY A 120 0.60 -16.87 48.55
N THR A 121 0.18 -17.83 47.74
CA THR A 121 1.02 -18.88 47.20
C THR A 121 1.92 -18.29 46.12
N GLU A 122 3.23 -18.24 46.36
CA GLU A 122 4.21 -17.84 45.38
C GLU A 122 4.65 -19.06 44.54
N ARG A 123 4.47 -18.97 43.25
CA ARG A 123 4.95 -19.97 42.26
C ARG A 123 6.08 -19.38 41.46
N THR A 124 7.26 -19.91 41.61
CA THR A 124 8.39 -19.54 40.73
C THR A 124 8.13 -20.09 39.34
N VAL A 125 8.04 -19.18 38.38
CA VAL A 125 7.69 -19.52 37.00
C VAL A 125 8.97 -19.63 36.20
N LYS A 126 9.47 -20.86 35.97
CA LYS A 126 10.66 -21.05 35.12
C LYS A 126 10.38 -20.76 33.66
N ASP A 127 9.15 -21.04 33.18
CA ASP A 127 8.82 -21.06 31.75
C ASP A 127 7.51 -20.27 31.43
N GLY A 128 7.04 -19.38 32.30
CA GLY A 128 5.85 -18.56 32.08
C GLY A 128 4.51 -19.30 32.08
N TYR A 129 4.51 -20.63 32.19
CA TYR A 129 3.35 -21.51 31.99
C TYR A 129 2.08 -21.09 32.74
N TYR A 130 2.20 -20.64 33.99
CA TYR A 130 1.05 -20.23 34.78
C TYR A 130 0.47 -18.89 34.33
N PHE A 131 1.33 -17.97 33.90
CA PHE A 131 0.90 -16.69 33.35
C PHE A 131 0.36 -16.82 31.92
N ASP A 132 0.85 -17.79 31.16
CA ASP A 132 0.35 -18.10 29.80
C ASP A 132 -1.10 -18.56 29.80
N LYS A 133 -1.63 -19.07 30.93
CA LYS A 133 -3.06 -19.37 31.08
C LYS A 133 -3.92 -18.14 31.20
N ASP A 134 -3.44 -17.11 31.89
CA ASP A 134 -4.16 -15.86 32.08
C ASP A 134 -4.02 -14.93 30.88
N LEU A 135 -2.85 -14.97 30.22
CA LEU A 135 -2.54 -14.19 29.04
C LEU A 135 -1.59 -14.98 28.11
N PRO A 136 -2.10 -15.67 27.12
CA PRO A 136 -1.29 -16.45 26.16
C PRO A 136 -0.21 -15.61 25.49
N THR A 137 0.97 -16.21 25.26
CA THR A 137 2.15 -15.53 24.69
C THR A 137 1.84 -14.90 23.33
N GLU A 138 1.04 -15.59 22.52
CA GLU A 138 0.66 -15.19 21.19
C GLU A 138 -0.15 -13.87 21.17
N ILE A 139 -0.89 -13.60 22.27
CA ILE A 139 -1.77 -12.45 22.39
C ILE A 139 -1.04 -11.22 22.95
N ARG A 140 0.04 -11.39 23.70
CA ARG A 140 0.73 -10.30 24.40
C ARG A 140 1.24 -9.22 23.47
N HIS A 141 1.62 -9.58 22.23
CA HIS A 141 2.05 -8.64 21.20
C HIS A 141 0.94 -7.66 20.76
N PHE A 142 -0.34 -8.04 20.95
CA PHE A 142 -1.49 -7.22 20.61
C PHE A 142 -2.03 -6.39 21.79
N MET A 143 -1.32 -6.40 22.90
CA MET A 143 -1.65 -5.64 24.07
C MET A 143 -0.83 -4.36 24.22
N MET A 144 0.39 -4.35 23.69
CA MET A 144 1.34 -3.26 23.85
C MET A 144 1.85 -2.78 22.51
N PHE A 145 1.75 -1.49 22.25
CA PHE A 145 2.18 -0.84 21.02
C PHE A 145 3.10 0.33 21.33
N ASP A 146 4.35 0.26 20.86
CA ASP A 146 5.33 1.34 20.98
C ASP A 146 5.39 2.15 19.67
N GLY A 147 4.39 3.03 19.53
CA GLY A 147 4.24 3.89 18.38
C GLY A 147 3.56 3.22 17.18
N GLU A 148 3.62 3.92 16.06
CA GLU A 148 2.89 3.56 14.83
C GLU A 148 3.37 2.27 14.19
N GLY A 149 4.69 2.01 14.24
CA GLY A 149 5.28 0.82 13.62
C GLY A 149 4.66 -0.48 14.11
N ASP A 150 4.33 -0.55 15.40
CA ASP A 150 3.70 -1.74 15.98
C ASP A 150 2.23 -1.86 15.57
N LEU A 151 1.51 -0.74 15.44
CA LEU A 151 0.14 -0.74 14.91
C LEU A 151 0.12 -1.21 13.45
N TYR A 152 1.09 -0.79 12.63
CA TYR A 152 1.20 -1.27 11.24
C TYR A 152 1.47 -2.79 11.15
N ALA A 153 2.07 -3.40 12.17
CA ALA A 153 2.24 -4.86 12.19
C ALA A 153 0.90 -5.62 12.14
N LEU A 154 -0.20 -5.00 12.61
CA LEU A 154 -1.57 -5.56 12.49
C LEU A 154 -2.04 -5.69 11.03
N GLN A 155 -1.47 -4.95 10.09
CA GLN A 155 -1.78 -5.08 8.66
C GLN A 155 -1.18 -6.36 8.05
N SER A 156 -0.24 -7.01 8.74
CA SER A 156 0.33 -8.24 8.23
C SER A 156 -0.69 -9.38 8.29
N SER A 157 -0.89 -10.07 7.18
CA SER A 157 -1.79 -11.22 7.09
C SER A 157 -1.43 -12.34 8.07
N ASN A 158 -0.16 -12.40 8.49
CA ASN A 158 0.30 -13.36 9.49
C ASN A 158 -0.12 -12.96 10.92
N ALA A 159 -0.10 -11.67 11.27
CA ALA A 159 -0.59 -11.19 12.56
C ALA A 159 -2.09 -11.45 12.72
N MET A 160 -2.87 -11.15 11.69
CA MET A 160 -4.32 -11.45 11.68
C MET A 160 -4.60 -12.94 11.77
N LYS A 161 -3.81 -13.80 11.11
CA LYS A 161 -3.90 -15.25 11.25
C LYS A 161 -3.68 -15.67 12.70
N ILE A 162 -2.58 -15.23 13.33
CA ILE A 162 -2.26 -15.57 14.73
C ILE A 162 -3.42 -15.18 15.65
N LEU A 163 -3.97 -13.98 15.46
CA LEU A 163 -5.12 -13.51 16.22
C LEU A 163 -6.33 -14.42 16.04
N ILE A 164 -6.72 -14.71 14.81
CA ILE A 164 -7.89 -15.54 14.52
C ILE A 164 -7.70 -16.96 15.04
N ASP A 165 -6.52 -17.56 14.82
CA ASP A 165 -6.20 -18.92 15.30
C ASP A 165 -6.15 -19.01 16.83
N SER A 166 -5.76 -17.91 17.52
CA SER A 166 -5.75 -17.87 18.97
C SER A 166 -7.13 -17.74 19.60
N TYR A 167 -8.11 -17.22 18.82
CA TYR A 167 -9.47 -16.91 19.32
C TYR A 167 -10.55 -17.80 18.72
N SER A 168 -10.21 -18.53 17.68
CA SER A 168 -11.08 -19.58 17.15
C SER A 168 -10.76 -20.91 17.82
N ASP A 169 -11.75 -21.78 17.95
CA ASP A 169 -11.55 -23.15 18.39
C ASP A 169 -10.78 -24.00 17.36
N VAL A 170 -10.05 -23.36 16.43
CA VAL A 170 -9.32 -24.00 15.33
C VAL A 170 -8.34 -25.05 15.87
N LYS A 171 -7.64 -24.75 16.97
CA LYS A 171 -6.71 -25.73 17.59
C LYS A 171 -7.41 -27.01 18.06
N GLU A 172 -8.63 -26.91 18.58
CA GLU A 172 -9.43 -28.06 18.97
C GLU A 172 -9.93 -28.84 17.75
N PHE A 173 -10.39 -28.13 16.72
CA PHE A 173 -10.77 -28.75 15.45
C PHE A 173 -9.58 -29.43 14.78
N ASP A 174 -8.37 -28.89 14.85
CA ASP A 174 -7.17 -29.51 14.30
C ASP A 174 -6.84 -30.85 14.99
N ALA A 175 -6.99 -30.91 16.29
CA ALA A 175 -6.79 -32.15 17.02
C ALA A 175 -7.77 -33.26 16.56
N TYR A 176 -9.07 -32.91 16.46
CA TYR A 176 -10.09 -33.85 15.98
C TYR A 176 -9.91 -34.20 14.51
N TYR A 177 -9.58 -33.22 13.67
CA TYR A 177 -9.29 -33.40 12.25
C TYR A 177 -8.14 -34.39 12.04
N ASN A 178 -7.00 -34.21 12.70
CA ASN A 178 -5.84 -35.09 12.62
C ASN A 178 -6.15 -36.52 13.13
N PHE A 179 -6.94 -36.62 14.21
CA PHE A 179 -7.38 -37.91 14.72
C PHE A 179 -8.27 -38.65 13.71
N MET A 180 -9.22 -37.94 13.10
CA MET A 180 -10.11 -38.52 12.09
C MET A 180 -9.38 -38.89 10.81
N GLU A 181 -8.40 -38.10 10.38
CA GLU A 181 -7.52 -38.43 9.26
C GLU A 181 -6.78 -39.76 9.50
N TYR A 182 -6.24 -39.95 10.71
CA TYR A 182 -5.58 -41.20 11.12
C TYR A 182 -6.55 -42.36 11.15
N ALA A 183 -7.74 -42.20 11.72
CA ALA A 183 -8.78 -43.21 11.77
C ALA A 183 -9.26 -43.64 10.38
N THR A 184 -9.47 -42.69 9.49
CA THR A 184 -9.84 -42.88 8.09
C THR A 184 -8.78 -43.71 7.35
N LYS A 185 -7.49 -43.31 7.44
CA LYS A 185 -6.37 -44.03 6.83
C LYS A 185 -6.28 -45.49 7.32
N ASN A 186 -6.56 -45.74 8.59
CA ASN A 186 -6.53 -47.09 9.14
C ASN A 186 -7.73 -47.92 8.69
N ALA A 187 -8.93 -47.37 8.62
CA ALA A 187 -10.12 -48.02 8.12
C ALA A 187 -9.98 -48.38 6.62
N ASP A 188 -9.43 -47.49 5.83
CA ASP A 188 -9.12 -47.73 4.41
C ASP A 188 -8.11 -48.89 4.24
N LYS A 189 -7.03 -48.90 5.04
CA LYS A 189 -6.06 -49.99 5.01
C LYS A 189 -6.70 -51.33 5.38
N ALA A 190 -7.57 -51.35 6.38
CA ALA A 190 -8.27 -52.57 6.79
C ALA A 190 -9.24 -53.06 5.71
N ARG A 191 -10.01 -52.16 5.08
CA ARG A 191 -10.87 -52.48 3.92
C ARG A 191 -10.06 -53.06 2.78
N ASP A 192 -8.97 -52.41 2.40
CA ASP A 192 -8.10 -52.80 1.28
C ASP A 192 -7.46 -54.17 1.53
N HIS A 193 -7.06 -54.44 2.77
CA HIS A 193 -6.52 -55.74 3.15
C HIS A 193 -7.60 -56.86 3.02
N ALA A 194 -8.81 -56.57 3.50
CA ALA A 194 -9.93 -57.51 3.41
C ALA A 194 -10.35 -57.80 1.95
N LEU A 195 -10.36 -56.74 1.08
CA LEU A 195 -10.63 -56.89 -0.35
C LEU A 195 -9.56 -57.70 -1.10
N ARG A 196 -8.28 -57.62 -0.70
CA ARG A 196 -7.20 -58.42 -1.29
C ARG A 196 -7.34 -59.92 -1.00
N MET A 197 -8.01 -60.28 0.07
CA MET A 197 -8.29 -61.69 0.42
C MET A 197 -9.47 -62.27 -0.36
N ASP A 198 -10.30 -61.46 -0.99
CA ASP A 198 -11.40 -61.88 -1.86
C ASP A 198 -10.90 -62.12 -3.30
N LYS A 199 -10.74 -63.44 -3.66
CA LYS A 199 -10.22 -63.85 -4.97
C LYS A 199 -11.03 -63.35 -6.17
N GLN A 200 -12.32 -63.05 -6.01
CA GLN A 200 -13.17 -62.62 -7.12
C GLN A 200 -13.07 -61.12 -7.43
N ASN A 201 -12.84 -60.31 -6.42
CA ASN A 201 -12.85 -58.85 -6.54
C ASN A 201 -11.45 -58.17 -6.41
N ALA A 202 -10.42 -58.94 -6.09
CA ALA A 202 -9.08 -58.46 -5.80
C ALA A 202 -8.48 -57.61 -6.96
N ASP A 203 -8.63 -58.04 -8.22
CA ASP A 203 -8.08 -57.33 -9.38
C ASP A 203 -8.83 -56.00 -9.64
N LYS A 204 -10.16 -56.00 -9.52
CA LYS A 204 -10.98 -54.80 -9.66
C LYS A 204 -10.70 -53.77 -8.53
N ALA A 205 -10.59 -54.29 -7.31
CA ALA A 205 -10.25 -53.47 -6.15
C ALA A 205 -8.86 -52.81 -6.29
N ARG A 206 -7.87 -53.59 -6.82
CA ARG A 206 -6.52 -53.08 -7.09
C ARG A 206 -6.52 -51.97 -8.15
N LEU A 207 -7.33 -52.13 -9.20
CA LEU A 207 -7.45 -51.12 -10.26
C LEU A 207 -8.08 -49.85 -9.71
N LEU A 208 -9.21 -49.95 -9.01
CA LEU A 208 -9.89 -48.79 -8.41
C LEU A 208 -9.02 -48.07 -7.38
N LYS A 209 -8.26 -48.83 -6.57
CA LYS A 209 -7.31 -48.25 -5.65
C LYS A 209 -6.23 -47.44 -6.38
N LYS A 210 -5.66 -48.00 -7.44
CA LYS A 210 -4.70 -47.28 -8.25
C LYS A 210 -5.29 -45.98 -8.81
N THR A 211 -6.55 -45.99 -9.24
CA THR A 211 -7.26 -44.81 -9.68
C THR A 211 -7.41 -43.79 -8.55
N ILE A 212 -7.82 -44.23 -7.35
CA ILE A 212 -7.92 -43.36 -6.17
C ILE A 212 -6.57 -42.73 -5.85
N ASP A 213 -5.51 -43.52 -5.73
CA ASP A 213 -4.16 -43.02 -5.41
C ASP A 213 -3.66 -42.02 -6.48
N THR A 214 -4.01 -42.23 -7.77
CA THR A 214 -3.64 -41.32 -8.86
C THR A 214 -4.46 -40.01 -8.79
N GLU A 215 -5.77 -40.08 -8.56
CA GLU A 215 -6.62 -38.89 -8.46
C GLU A 215 -6.29 -38.05 -7.21
N GLU A 216 -5.98 -38.71 -6.07
CA GLU A 216 -5.50 -38.03 -4.87
C GLU A 216 -4.18 -37.28 -5.10
N ALA A 217 -3.23 -37.89 -5.81
CA ALA A 217 -1.97 -37.26 -6.17
C ALA A 217 -2.18 -36.07 -7.12
N LEU A 218 -3.02 -36.23 -8.15
CA LEU A 218 -3.35 -35.14 -9.09
C LEU A 218 -4.07 -33.99 -8.38
N LEU A 219 -4.98 -34.30 -7.46
CA LEU A 219 -5.70 -33.33 -6.67
C LEU A 219 -4.74 -32.53 -5.79
N ALA A 220 -3.81 -33.18 -5.12
CA ALA A 220 -2.78 -32.54 -4.31
C ALA A 220 -1.83 -31.66 -5.15
N ASP A 221 -1.51 -32.08 -6.38
CA ASP A 221 -0.68 -31.29 -7.30
C ASP A 221 -1.42 -30.05 -7.79
N VAL A 222 -2.69 -30.18 -8.17
CA VAL A 222 -3.55 -29.07 -8.60
C VAL A 222 -3.75 -28.07 -7.45
N GLU A 223 -3.99 -28.54 -6.23
CA GLU A 223 -4.13 -27.65 -5.06
C GLU A 223 -2.84 -26.88 -4.77
N ARG A 224 -1.66 -27.53 -4.89
CA ARG A 224 -0.37 -26.83 -4.78
C ARG A 224 -0.17 -25.78 -5.88
N GLU A 225 -0.52 -26.10 -7.13
CA GLU A 225 -0.40 -25.16 -8.24
C GLU A 225 -1.34 -23.95 -8.05
N ILE A 226 -2.56 -24.18 -7.55
CA ILE A 226 -3.50 -23.10 -7.18
C ILE A 226 -2.83 -22.18 -6.15
N CYS A 227 -2.28 -22.71 -5.06
CA CYS A 227 -1.59 -21.91 -4.03
C CYS A 227 -0.48 -21.05 -4.63
N VAL A 228 0.39 -21.63 -5.46
CA VAL A 228 1.49 -20.90 -6.09
C VAL A 228 0.97 -19.77 -6.98
N LYS A 229 -0.10 -20.01 -7.76
CA LYS A 229 -0.66 -18.99 -8.66
C LYS A 229 -1.43 -17.90 -7.92
N GLU A 230 -2.06 -18.20 -6.81
CA GLU A 230 -2.70 -17.19 -5.96
C GLU A 230 -1.65 -16.33 -5.26
N ASP A 231 -0.54 -16.91 -4.78
CA ASP A 231 0.59 -16.15 -4.24
C ASP A 231 1.23 -15.23 -5.33
N GLU A 232 1.37 -15.72 -6.57
CA GLU A 232 1.85 -14.91 -7.69
C GLU A 232 0.90 -13.73 -7.98
N ALA A 233 -0.42 -13.99 -8.05
CA ALA A 233 -1.43 -12.95 -8.30
C ALA A 233 -1.41 -11.88 -7.20
N LEU A 234 -1.30 -12.28 -5.93
CA LEU A 234 -1.20 -11.38 -4.78
C LEU A 234 0.09 -10.56 -4.80
N ASN A 235 1.20 -11.16 -5.20
CA ASN A 235 2.47 -10.45 -5.32
C ASN A 235 2.38 -9.37 -6.39
N PHE A 236 1.82 -9.68 -7.58
CA PHE A 236 1.59 -8.68 -8.62
C PHE A 236 0.60 -7.60 -8.17
N GLU A 237 -0.43 -7.94 -7.41
CA GLU A 237 -1.35 -6.96 -6.83
C GLU A 237 -0.63 -6.01 -5.87
N SER A 238 0.21 -6.54 -4.98
CA SER A 238 1.03 -5.73 -4.07
C SER A 238 1.97 -4.79 -4.83
N LEU A 239 2.64 -5.28 -5.89
CA LEU A 239 3.51 -4.47 -6.73
C LEU A 239 2.74 -3.36 -7.45
N LEU A 240 1.54 -3.66 -7.97
CA LEU A 240 0.66 -2.68 -8.60
C LEU A 240 0.20 -1.61 -7.60
N ASN A 241 -0.10 -2.01 -6.37
CA ASN A 241 -0.55 -1.10 -5.32
C ASN A 241 0.56 -0.14 -4.86
N ASN A 242 1.80 -0.62 -4.80
CA ASN A 242 2.94 0.22 -4.45
C ASN A 242 3.22 1.34 -5.47
N LEU A 243 2.76 1.18 -6.72
CA LEU A 243 2.90 2.17 -7.80
C LEU A 243 1.59 2.92 -8.11
N PHE A 244 0.59 2.87 -7.23
CA PHE A 244 -0.75 3.39 -7.55
C PHE A 244 -0.78 4.90 -7.81
N GLU A 245 -0.10 5.71 -7.00
CA GLU A 245 0.02 7.16 -7.24
C GLU A 245 0.85 7.46 -8.49
N ASP A 246 1.94 6.75 -8.70
CA ASP A 246 2.77 6.87 -9.90
C ASP A 246 2.02 6.46 -11.17
N LYS A 247 1.02 5.57 -11.05
CA LYS A 247 0.22 5.08 -12.17
C LYS A 247 -0.57 6.17 -12.87
N GLU A 248 -1.20 7.06 -12.12
CA GLU A 248 -1.95 8.17 -12.71
C GLU A 248 -1.00 9.17 -13.38
N TYR A 249 0.05 9.60 -12.69
CA TYR A 249 1.06 10.50 -13.27
C TYR A 249 1.75 9.87 -14.48
N SER A 250 2.12 8.60 -14.41
CA SER A 250 2.73 7.87 -15.53
C SER A 250 1.79 7.75 -16.72
N LYS A 251 0.52 7.43 -16.50
CA LYS A 251 -0.51 7.36 -17.54
C LYS A 251 -0.75 8.71 -18.22
N PHE A 252 -0.85 9.78 -17.44
CA PHE A 252 -1.00 11.13 -17.97
C PHE A 252 0.23 11.58 -18.74
N LEU A 253 1.44 11.27 -18.25
CA LEU A 253 2.69 11.59 -18.91
C LEU A 253 2.82 10.89 -20.26
N VAL A 254 2.50 9.60 -20.35
CA VAL A 254 2.47 8.86 -21.62
C VAL A 254 1.48 9.47 -22.60
N ALA A 255 0.29 9.86 -22.15
CA ALA A 255 -0.71 10.51 -22.98
C ALA A 255 -0.23 11.88 -23.49
N VAL A 256 0.42 12.68 -22.66
CA VAL A 256 1.03 13.98 -23.05
C VAL A 256 2.17 13.77 -24.03
N ASN A 257 3.09 12.83 -23.77
CA ASN A 257 4.20 12.51 -24.68
C ASN A 257 3.69 12.09 -26.06
N ARG A 258 2.67 11.23 -26.10
CA ARG A 258 2.05 10.80 -27.37
C ARG A 258 1.42 11.98 -28.13
N ARG A 259 0.81 12.95 -27.43
CA ARG A 259 0.28 14.18 -28.05
C ARG A 259 1.40 15.07 -28.58
N ILE A 260 2.49 15.20 -27.84
CA ILE A 260 3.68 15.93 -28.27
C ILE A 260 4.27 15.30 -29.52
N GLU A 261 4.49 13.99 -29.55
CA GLU A 261 5.00 13.27 -30.73
C GLU A 261 4.13 13.48 -31.97
N ASN A 262 2.81 13.34 -31.83
CA ASN A 262 1.87 13.59 -32.93
C ASN A 262 1.93 15.05 -33.44
N LEU A 263 2.09 16.02 -32.53
CA LEU A 263 2.22 17.43 -32.92
C LEU A 263 3.58 17.71 -33.56
N VAL A 264 4.66 17.10 -33.08
CA VAL A 264 6.01 17.20 -33.69
C VAL A 264 6.00 16.61 -35.09
N GLN A 265 5.35 15.47 -35.29
CA GLN A 265 5.19 14.87 -36.61
C GLN A 265 4.40 15.80 -37.55
N LYS A 266 3.24 16.31 -37.11
CA LYS A 266 2.44 17.26 -37.91
C LYS A 266 3.21 18.54 -38.21
N ARG A 267 4.02 19.05 -37.27
CA ARG A 267 4.92 20.18 -37.49
C ARG A 267 5.93 19.88 -38.57
N SER A 268 6.55 18.70 -38.53
CA SER A 268 7.52 18.25 -39.55
C SER A 268 6.88 18.10 -40.94
N GLU A 269 5.69 17.52 -41.03
CA GLU A 269 4.93 17.39 -42.26
C GLU A 269 4.55 18.77 -42.84
N CYS A 270 4.08 19.70 -42.01
CA CYS A 270 3.77 21.04 -42.44
C CYS A 270 5.03 21.81 -42.90
N ALA A 271 6.15 21.65 -42.22
CA ALA A 271 7.44 22.23 -42.63
C ALA A 271 7.96 21.61 -43.92
N ALA A 272 7.75 20.30 -44.15
CA ALA A 272 8.11 19.63 -45.40
C ALA A 272 7.28 20.15 -46.59
N ARG A 273 5.96 20.34 -46.39
CA ARG A 273 5.08 20.94 -47.41
C ARG A 273 5.51 22.34 -47.79
N ILE A 274 5.86 23.19 -46.80
CA ILE A 274 6.40 24.51 -47.08
C ILE A 274 7.68 24.42 -47.89
N ARG A 275 8.60 23.49 -47.59
CA ARG A 275 9.85 23.29 -48.36
C ARG A 275 9.60 22.79 -49.79
N GLU A 276 8.66 21.85 -49.98
CA GLU A 276 8.29 21.32 -51.30
C GLU A 276 7.72 22.43 -52.15
N ASP A 277 6.81 23.25 -51.60
CA ASP A 277 6.27 24.40 -52.33
C ASP A 277 7.37 25.42 -52.68
N TYR A 278 8.35 25.62 -51.82
CA TYR A 278 9.52 26.45 -52.11
C TYR A 278 10.40 25.89 -53.22
N ASN A 279 10.55 24.60 -53.28
CA ASN A 279 11.39 23.94 -54.31
C ASN A 279 10.69 23.84 -55.66
N PHE A 280 9.37 23.75 -55.69
CA PHE A 280 8.57 23.53 -56.91
C PHE A 280 8.11 24.84 -57.56
N ASN A 281 7.82 25.85 -56.76
CA ASN A 281 7.34 27.11 -57.24
C ASN A 281 8.50 28.11 -57.28
N LEU A 282 9.07 28.20 -58.34
CA LEU A 282 9.91 29.24 -58.94
C LEU A 282 10.23 30.46 -58.05
N LEU A 283 11.33 31.11 -58.32
CA LEU A 283 11.83 32.33 -57.65
C LEU A 283 10.79 33.41 -57.38
N SER A 284 9.66 33.41 -58.09
CA SER A 284 8.54 34.34 -57.76
C SER A 284 7.94 34.10 -56.39
N ASP A 285 7.87 32.83 -55.94
CA ASP A 285 7.28 32.48 -54.67
C ASP A 285 8.22 32.83 -53.50
N ILE A 286 9.53 32.76 -53.72
CA ILE A 286 10.54 33.25 -52.77
C ILE A 286 10.33 34.73 -52.46
N TRP A 287 10.06 35.54 -53.45
CA TRP A 287 9.82 37.00 -53.28
C TRP A 287 8.53 37.26 -52.47
N ILE A 288 7.52 36.48 -52.71
CA ILE A 288 6.27 36.53 -51.96
C ILE A 288 6.50 36.17 -50.48
N LEU A 289 7.20 35.08 -50.23
CA LEU A 289 7.53 34.59 -48.88
C LEU A 289 8.49 35.56 -48.14
N LEU A 290 9.32 36.25 -48.86
CA LEU A 290 10.17 37.33 -48.27
C LEU A 290 9.42 38.64 -47.99
N GLY A 291 8.11 38.69 -48.25
CA GLY A 291 7.30 39.88 -47.96
C GLY A 291 7.21 40.89 -49.09
N PHE A 292 7.63 40.52 -50.33
CA PHE A 292 7.52 41.40 -51.49
C PHE A 292 6.19 41.23 -52.23
N LYS A 293 5.12 41.03 -51.48
CA LYS A 293 3.76 40.82 -51.98
C LYS A 293 3.31 41.97 -52.91
N ASP A 294 3.61 43.18 -52.55
CA ASP A 294 3.23 44.37 -53.36
C ASP A 294 3.85 44.35 -54.74
N ILE A 295 5.07 43.85 -54.84
CA ILE A 295 5.80 43.73 -56.14
C ILE A 295 5.14 42.67 -57.00
N ALA A 296 4.78 41.52 -56.41
CA ALA A 296 4.11 40.45 -57.14
C ALA A 296 2.70 40.86 -57.61
N ASP A 297 1.95 41.59 -56.77
CA ASP A 297 0.61 42.07 -57.07
C ASP A 297 0.64 43.13 -58.20
N GLU A 298 1.62 44.04 -58.18
CA GLU A 298 1.76 45.04 -59.24
C GLU A 298 2.15 44.41 -60.58
N TYR A 299 3.09 43.43 -60.53
CA TYR A 299 3.50 42.72 -61.73
C TYR A 299 2.35 41.87 -62.31
N SER A 300 1.62 41.16 -61.46
CA SER A 300 0.41 40.41 -61.82
C SER A 300 -0.68 41.30 -62.42
N SER A 301 -0.89 42.50 -61.86
CA SER A 301 -1.86 43.45 -62.40
C SER A 301 -1.48 43.98 -63.78
N LYS A 302 -0.18 44.22 -64.04
CA LYS A 302 0.33 44.62 -65.34
C LYS A 302 0.12 43.50 -66.39
N ILE A 303 0.45 42.26 -66.05
CA ILE A 303 0.22 41.09 -66.93
C ILE A 303 -1.27 40.94 -67.25
N THR A 304 -2.13 41.07 -66.26
CA THR A 304 -3.59 40.98 -66.42
C THR A 304 -4.09 42.10 -67.36
N LYS A 305 -3.56 43.30 -67.24
CA LYS A 305 -3.91 44.39 -68.12
C LYS A 305 -3.50 44.11 -69.57
N ILE A 306 -2.24 43.68 -69.79
CA ILE A 306 -1.73 43.33 -71.11
C ILE A 306 -2.53 42.18 -71.72
N SER A 307 -2.86 41.16 -70.93
CA SER A 307 -3.70 40.03 -71.38
C SER A 307 -5.11 40.46 -71.78
N ARG A 308 -5.73 41.44 -71.08
CA ARG A 308 -7.02 42.02 -71.46
C ARG A 308 -6.94 42.88 -72.75
N GLU A 309 -5.89 43.69 -72.86
CA GLU A 309 -5.65 44.47 -74.08
C GLU A 309 -5.44 43.59 -75.30
N ARG A 310 -4.69 42.50 -75.17
CA ARG A 310 -4.53 41.49 -76.21
C ARG A 310 -5.85 40.89 -76.66
N PHE A 311 -6.65 40.51 -75.71
CA PHE A 311 -7.96 39.92 -75.98
C PHE A 311 -8.91 40.86 -76.67
N ASN A 312 -8.89 42.15 -76.31
CA ASN A 312 -9.79 43.16 -76.84
C ASN A 312 -9.41 43.61 -78.28
N LEU A 313 -8.11 43.56 -78.67
CA LEU A 313 -7.60 44.12 -79.94
C LEU A 313 -7.33 43.07 -80.96
N GLU A 314 -7.40 41.76 -80.67
CA GLU A 314 -7.05 40.65 -81.52
C GLU A 314 -5.68 40.82 -82.21
N ASN A 315 -4.75 41.59 -81.55
CA ASN A 315 -3.48 41.98 -82.12
C ASN A 315 -2.30 41.45 -81.25
N ASP A 316 -1.75 40.31 -81.67
CA ASP A 316 -0.64 39.66 -80.99
C ASP A 316 0.62 40.53 -80.81
N TYR A 317 0.85 41.42 -81.83
CA TYR A 317 2.02 42.32 -81.75
C TYR A 317 1.98 43.30 -80.61
N LEU A 318 0.84 43.89 -80.31
CA LEU A 318 0.66 44.86 -79.19
C LEU A 318 0.82 44.16 -77.83
N VAL A 319 0.37 42.93 -77.76
CA VAL A 319 0.53 42.15 -76.51
C VAL A 319 1.98 41.78 -76.28
N ASP A 320 2.68 41.34 -77.29
CA ASP A 320 4.12 41.00 -77.20
C ASP A 320 4.95 42.21 -76.92
N GLN A 321 4.62 43.39 -77.45
CA GLN A 321 5.23 44.65 -77.10
C GLN A 321 4.92 45.03 -75.62
N GLY A 322 3.69 44.82 -75.18
CA GLY A 322 3.30 45.07 -73.79
C GLY A 322 4.04 44.18 -72.79
N ILE A 323 4.14 42.92 -73.09
CA ILE A 323 4.87 41.94 -72.28
C ILE A 323 6.37 42.29 -72.23
N ASN A 324 6.97 42.54 -73.39
CA ASN A 324 8.37 42.91 -73.50
C ASN A 324 8.66 44.24 -72.77
N ASN A 325 7.76 45.21 -72.81
CA ASN A 325 7.90 46.47 -72.06
C ASN A 325 7.78 46.25 -70.53
N ALA A 326 6.89 45.37 -70.11
CA ALA A 326 6.77 45.03 -68.72
C ALA A 326 8.04 44.33 -68.18
N ILE A 327 8.60 43.40 -68.97
CA ILE A 327 9.87 42.71 -68.67
C ILE A 327 11.01 43.74 -68.59
N LYS A 328 11.15 44.62 -69.59
CA LYS A 328 12.17 45.67 -69.63
C LYS A 328 12.08 46.64 -68.43
N GLN A 329 10.87 46.98 -67.99
CA GLN A 329 10.67 47.83 -66.79
C GLN A 329 11.14 47.14 -65.50
N VAL A 330 11.00 45.87 -65.39
CA VAL A 330 11.55 45.11 -64.27
C VAL A 330 13.06 44.94 -64.40
N GLU A 331 13.58 44.58 -65.62
CA GLU A 331 15.01 44.46 -65.90
C GLU A 331 15.77 45.75 -65.64
N SER A 332 15.17 46.89 -66.02
CA SER A 332 15.76 48.25 -65.76
C SER A 332 15.69 48.67 -64.30
N GLY A 333 15.04 47.92 -63.44
CA GLY A 333 14.90 48.22 -62.03
C GLY A 333 13.97 49.43 -61.73
N VAL A 334 13.39 50.06 -62.74
CA VAL A 334 12.56 51.29 -62.57
C VAL A 334 11.37 51.03 -61.69
N ILE A 335 10.80 49.89 -61.72
CA ILE A 335 9.60 49.56 -60.94
C ILE A 335 9.96 49.21 -59.51
N ARG A 336 11.16 48.63 -59.21
CA ARG A 336 11.37 47.95 -57.94
C ARG A 336 12.77 48.00 -57.37
N GLU A 337 13.66 48.67 -58.00
CA GLU A 337 15.06 48.69 -57.58
C GLU A 337 15.25 49.12 -56.14
N THR A 338 14.48 50.07 -55.69
CA THR A 338 14.49 50.57 -54.30
C THR A 338 13.80 49.66 -53.27
N LYS A 339 12.98 48.73 -53.74
CA LYS A 339 12.21 47.81 -52.86
C LYS A 339 12.85 46.44 -52.75
N LEU A 340 13.83 46.07 -53.59
CA LEU A 340 14.49 44.79 -53.56
C LEU A 340 15.81 44.86 -52.80
N PRO A 341 16.09 43.97 -51.86
CA PRO A 341 17.41 43.83 -51.25
C PRO A 341 18.45 43.54 -52.33
N ALA A 342 19.64 44.16 -52.21
CA ALA A 342 20.71 44.04 -53.21
C ALA A 342 21.12 42.56 -53.52
N PHE A 343 21.00 41.72 -52.53
CA PHE A 343 21.29 40.27 -52.63
C PHE A 343 20.38 39.53 -53.65
N TYR A 344 19.10 39.90 -53.75
CA TYR A 344 18.13 39.18 -54.58
C TYR A 344 17.89 39.85 -55.95
N ARG A 345 18.39 41.05 -56.16
CA ARG A 345 18.16 41.81 -57.39
C ARG A 345 18.63 41.03 -58.63
N HIS A 346 19.78 40.45 -58.53
CA HIS A 346 20.38 39.75 -59.66
C HIS A 346 19.61 38.47 -60.03
N GLU A 347 19.24 37.66 -59.04
CA GLU A 347 18.46 36.45 -59.23
C GLU A 347 17.06 36.73 -59.76
N TYR A 348 16.44 37.81 -59.34
CA TYR A 348 15.11 38.23 -59.79
C TYR A 348 15.11 38.59 -61.31
N ILE A 349 16.09 39.32 -61.75
CA ILE A 349 16.24 39.72 -63.18
C ILE A 349 16.51 38.47 -64.05
N ASP A 350 17.40 37.65 -63.62
CA ASP A 350 17.70 36.39 -64.36
C ASP A 350 16.48 35.45 -64.47
N GLU A 351 15.67 35.40 -63.43
CA GLU A 351 14.48 34.58 -63.47
C GLU A 351 13.38 35.16 -64.34
N LEU A 352 13.22 36.47 -64.34
CA LEU A 352 12.31 37.14 -65.29
C LEU A 352 12.69 36.91 -66.73
N GLN A 353 13.99 36.88 -67.03
CA GLN A 353 14.48 36.57 -68.36
C GLN A 353 14.18 35.12 -68.78
N LYS A 354 14.33 34.18 -67.87
CA LYS A 354 13.92 32.78 -68.09
C LYS A 354 12.42 32.65 -68.28
N ARG A 355 11.61 33.41 -67.57
CA ARG A 355 10.15 33.42 -67.65
C ARG A 355 9.64 34.13 -68.89
N LYS A 356 10.46 34.92 -69.61
CA LYS A 356 10.13 35.49 -70.87
C LYS A 356 9.65 34.43 -71.86
N TYR A 357 10.20 33.26 -71.81
CA TYR A 357 9.75 32.08 -72.57
C TYR A 357 8.33 31.70 -72.23
N ILE A 358 7.95 31.64 -70.99
CA ILE A 358 6.66 31.21 -70.52
C ILE A 358 5.58 32.27 -70.86
N LEU A 359 5.89 33.53 -70.77
CA LEU A 359 4.99 34.63 -71.13
C LEU A 359 4.67 34.71 -72.61
N ASN A 360 5.53 34.19 -73.43
CA ASN A 360 5.32 34.16 -74.87
C ASN A 360 4.51 32.95 -75.39
N TYR A 361 4.21 31.97 -74.58
CA TYR A 361 3.70 30.73 -75.04
C TYR A 361 2.22 30.70 -75.39
N ASN A 362 1.34 31.29 -74.57
CA ASN A 362 -0.07 31.11 -74.80
C ASN A 362 -0.92 32.11 -74.02
N LEU A 363 -1.93 32.65 -74.66
CA LEU A 363 -2.84 33.61 -74.01
C LEU A 363 -3.57 33.03 -72.77
N PHE A 364 -3.85 31.71 -72.82
CA PHE A 364 -4.49 31.00 -71.73
C PHE A 364 -3.55 30.86 -70.55
N GLU A 365 -2.29 30.57 -70.72
CA GLU A 365 -1.30 30.46 -69.66
C GLU A 365 -0.98 31.79 -69.04
N ILE A 366 -0.88 32.87 -69.85
CA ILE A 366 -0.71 34.24 -69.35
C ILE A 366 -1.87 34.67 -68.42
N LYS A 367 -3.10 34.27 -68.77
CA LYS A 367 -4.27 34.59 -67.93
C LYS A 367 -4.29 33.83 -66.61
N GLN A 368 -3.65 32.71 -66.53
CA GLN A 368 -3.57 31.92 -65.29
C GLN A 368 -2.49 32.40 -64.31
N ILE A 369 -1.47 33.12 -64.77
CA ILE A 369 -0.34 33.59 -63.94
C ILE A 369 -0.81 34.42 -62.73
N PRO A 370 -1.67 35.43 -62.85
CA PRO A 370 -2.15 36.22 -61.70
C PRO A 370 -2.90 35.38 -60.67
N GLN A 371 -3.68 34.38 -61.13
CA GLN A 371 -4.42 33.52 -60.23
C GLN A 371 -3.46 32.54 -59.50
N LYS A 372 -2.51 31.97 -60.20
CA LYS A 372 -1.49 31.10 -59.58
C LYS A 372 -0.68 31.85 -58.52
N ILE A 373 -0.28 33.11 -58.74
CA ILE A 373 0.41 33.92 -57.78
C ILE A 373 -0.47 34.13 -56.52
N LYS A 374 -1.75 34.45 -56.68
CA LYS A 374 -2.66 34.63 -55.55
C LYS A 374 -2.90 33.34 -54.78
N ASP A 375 -3.05 32.22 -55.47
CA ASP A 375 -3.27 30.89 -54.88
C ASP A 375 -2.02 30.48 -54.06
N THR A 376 -0.81 30.70 -54.60
CA THR A 376 0.44 30.41 -53.90
C THR A 376 0.60 31.28 -52.64
N ILE A 377 0.30 32.60 -52.74
CA ILE A 377 0.33 33.48 -51.53
C ILE A 377 -0.62 32.97 -50.45
N SER A 378 -1.87 32.68 -50.82
CA SER A 378 -2.87 32.25 -49.87
C SER A 378 -2.55 30.90 -49.27
N GLN A 379 -1.97 29.99 -50.02
CA GLN A 379 -1.56 28.69 -49.58
C GLN A 379 -0.39 28.78 -48.56
N ASN A 380 0.61 29.59 -48.86
CA ASN A 380 1.73 29.80 -47.94
C ASN A 380 1.32 30.50 -46.65
N GLU A 381 0.45 31.49 -46.72
CA GLU A 381 -0.13 32.12 -45.50
C GLU A 381 -0.90 31.12 -44.66
N ARG A 382 -1.62 30.20 -45.31
CA ARG A 382 -2.36 29.12 -44.65
C ARG A 382 -1.42 28.15 -43.91
N PHE A 383 -0.37 27.68 -44.55
CA PHE A 383 0.61 26.76 -43.96
C PHE A 383 1.36 27.43 -42.80
N HIS A 384 1.76 28.70 -42.91
CA HIS A 384 2.38 29.43 -41.83
C HIS A 384 1.44 29.62 -40.65
N ASN A 385 0.16 29.88 -40.88
CA ASN A 385 -0.83 29.95 -39.80
C ASN A 385 -1.10 28.60 -39.16
N GLU A 386 -1.07 27.52 -39.90
CA GLU A 386 -1.14 26.15 -39.36
C GLU A 386 0.09 25.82 -38.50
N LEU A 387 1.29 26.17 -38.97
CA LEU A 387 2.51 25.98 -38.22
C LEU A 387 2.48 26.74 -36.87
N LYS A 388 2.09 28.01 -36.88
CA LYS A 388 1.93 28.80 -35.64
C LYS A 388 0.92 28.16 -34.65
N LYS A 389 -0.19 27.62 -35.17
CA LYS A 389 -1.17 26.93 -34.33
C LYS A 389 -0.62 25.64 -33.73
N ILE A 390 0.20 24.91 -34.48
CA ILE A 390 0.85 23.68 -34.00
C ILE A 390 1.90 24.04 -32.94
N ASP A 391 2.71 25.07 -33.18
CA ASP A 391 3.73 25.53 -32.23
C ASP A 391 3.10 25.99 -30.90
N ALA A 392 2.00 26.75 -30.94
CA ALA A 392 1.25 27.16 -29.75
C ALA A 392 0.68 25.97 -28.97
N LYS A 393 0.19 24.93 -29.68
CA LYS A 393 -0.28 23.71 -29.01
C LYS A 393 0.87 22.93 -28.41
N LEU A 394 2.00 22.82 -29.07
CA LEU A 394 3.20 22.17 -28.54
C LEU A 394 3.67 22.84 -27.25
N GLU A 395 3.68 24.17 -27.21
CA GLU A 395 4.07 24.93 -26.03
C GLU A 395 3.15 24.62 -24.83
N LEU A 396 1.83 24.54 -25.06
CA LEU A 396 0.87 24.15 -24.04
C LEU A 396 1.09 22.73 -23.52
N GLU A 397 1.36 21.76 -24.40
CA GLU A 397 1.62 20.37 -24.00
C GLU A 397 2.95 20.23 -23.25
N TYR A 398 3.99 20.99 -23.63
CA TYR A 398 5.25 21.04 -22.88
C TYR A 398 5.08 21.67 -21.49
N GLU A 399 4.25 22.71 -21.37
CA GLU A 399 3.91 23.27 -20.05
C GLU A 399 3.14 22.27 -19.18
N GLN A 400 2.18 21.55 -19.75
CA GLN A 400 1.46 20.48 -19.03
C GLN A 400 2.42 19.39 -18.57
N LYS A 401 3.33 18.93 -19.43
CA LYS A 401 4.38 17.99 -19.09
C LYS A 401 5.23 18.47 -17.92
N LYS A 402 5.65 19.74 -17.97
CA LYS A 402 6.46 20.34 -16.89
C LYS A 402 5.70 20.39 -15.56
N ARG A 403 4.42 20.71 -15.59
CA ARG A 403 3.56 20.70 -14.38
C ARG A 403 3.40 19.30 -13.80
N LEU A 404 3.16 18.30 -14.64
CA LEU A 404 3.05 16.89 -14.23
C LEU A 404 4.35 16.39 -13.57
N LEU A 405 5.50 16.68 -14.17
CA LEU A 405 6.81 16.31 -13.61
C LEU A 405 7.11 17.04 -12.28
N ALA A 406 6.63 18.27 -12.12
CA ALA A 406 6.78 19.01 -10.87
C ALA A 406 5.88 18.48 -9.75
N GLN A 407 4.75 17.85 -10.07
CA GLN A 407 3.82 17.24 -9.12
C GLN A 407 4.20 15.80 -8.74
N ALA A 408 5.09 15.16 -9.47
CA ALA A 408 5.48 13.76 -9.30
C ALA A 408 6.63 13.57 -8.26
N ASP A 409 6.60 14.29 -7.15
CA ASP A 409 7.46 14.13 -5.96
C ASP A 409 8.93 13.74 -6.23
N GLY A 410 9.55 14.40 -7.23
CA GLY A 410 10.98 14.22 -7.53
C GLY A 410 11.32 13.01 -8.41
N LEU A 411 10.33 12.28 -8.93
CA LEU A 411 10.56 11.23 -9.91
C LEU A 411 10.95 11.81 -11.27
N SER A 412 11.94 11.20 -11.91
CA SER A 412 12.33 11.56 -13.27
C SER A 412 11.31 11.05 -14.31
N GLU A 413 11.29 11.68 -15.50
CA GLU A 413 10.46 11.23 -16.62
C GLU A 413 10.74 9.75 -16.98
N GLU A 414 12.00 9.34 -16.97
CA GLU A 414 12.43 7.97 -17.27
C GLU A 414 11.88 6.98 -16.24
N GLN A 415 11.89 7.35 -14.95
CA GLN A 415 11.32 6.51 -13.89
C GLN A 415 9.81 6.35 -14.01
N LEU A 416 9.08 7.42 -14.33
CA LEU A 416 7.64 7.36 -14.53
C LEU A 416 7.25 6.51 -15.75
N LEU A 417 8.02 6.57 -16.85
CA LEU A 417 7.79 5.73 -18.01
C LEU A 417 8.10 4.27 -17.73
N ALA A 418 9.19 3.97 -17.03
CA ALA A 418 9.53 2.61 -16.59
C ALA A 418 8.47 2.05 -15.64
N ASN A 419 7.96 2.85 -14.71
CA ASN A 419 6.86 2.47 -13.83
C ASN A 419 5.59 2.13 -14.61
N TYR A 420 5.26 2.87 -15.66
CA TYR A 420 4.11 2.57 -16.52
C TYR A 420 4.24 1.24 -17.27
N GLU A 421 5.41 0.94 -17.82
CA GLU A 421 5.69 -0.34 -18.46
C GLU A 421 5.60 -1.50 -17.46
N ASN A 422 6.14 -1.32 -16.26
CA ASN A 422 6.03 -2.30 -15.18
C ASN A 422 4.57 -2.54 -14.79
N ILE A 423 3.77 -1.48 -14.64
CA ILE A 423 2.34 -1.58 -14.32
C ILE A 423 1.60 -2.39 -15.37
N LEU A 424 1.82 -2.14 -16.67
CA LEU A 424 1.20 -2.91 -17.74
C LEU A 424 1.61 -4.38 -17.70
N SER A 425 2.91 -4.65 -17.53
CA SER A 425 3.45 -6.02 -17.46
C SER A 425 2.90 -6.78 -16.24
N TRP A 426 2.84 -6.15 -15.08
CA TRP A 426 2.33 -6.79 -13.85
C TRP A 426 0.81 -6.99 -13.91
N ALA A 427 0.05 -6.05 -14.48
CA ALA A 427 -1.38 -6.22 -14.68
C ALA A 427 -1.70 -7.40 -15.60
N GLU A 428 -0.94 -7.56 -16.67
CA GLU A 428 -1.07 -8.71 -17.59
C GLU A 428 -0.72 -10.03 -16.90
N LYS A 429 0.39 -10.07 -16.16
CA LYS A 429 0.81 -11.27 -15.42
C LYS A 429 -0.19 -11.65 -14.33
N LYS A 430 -0.75 -10.66 -13.59
CA LYS A 430 -1.83 -10.88 -12.63
C LYS A 430 -3.02 -11.53 -13.31
N HIS A 431 -3.48 -10.98 -14.42
CA HIS A 431 -4.62 -11.53 -15.16
C HIS A 431 -4.35 -12.95 -15.70
N GLN A 432 -3.13 -13.23 -16.16
CA GLN A 432 -2.73 -14.59 -16.58
C GLN A 432 -2.77 -15.56 -15.40
N ALA A 433 -2.29 -15.15 -14.21
CA ALA A 433 -2.36 -15.96 -13.00
C ALA A 433 -3.81 -16.25 -12.58
N GLU A 434 -4.68 -15.25 -12.57
CA GLU A 434 -6.10 -15.38 -12.26
C GLU A 434 -6.83 -16.34 -13.22
N ASN A 435 -6.61 -16.23 -14.51
CA ASN A 435 -7.17 -17.13 -15.51
C ASN A 435 -6.68 -18.59 -15.33
N ARG A 436 -5.41 -18.74 -14.92
CA ARG A 436 -4.87 -20.07 -14.63
C ARG A 436 -5.50 -20.67 -13.38
N ILE A 437 -5.72 -19.87 -12.33
CA ILE A 437 -6.42 -20.27 -11.11
C ILE A 437 -7.83 -20.77 -11.43
N ASP A 438 -8.58 -20.08 -12.25
CA ASP A 438 -9.95 -20.51 -12.65
C ASP A 438 -9.94 -21.84 -13.40
N THR A 439 -8.93 -22.04 -14.27
CA THR A 439 -8.76 -23.31 -14.97
C THR A 439 -8.43 -24.44 -14.01
N LEU A 440 -7.51 -24.20 -13.07
CA LEU A 440 -7.12 -25.17 -12.06
C LEU A 440 -8.27 -25.51 -11.09
N LYS A 441 -9.09 -24.53 -10.71
CA LYS A 441 -10.29 -24.76 -9.89
C LYS A 441 -11.28 -25.69 -10.60
N ARG A 442 -11.45 -25.55 -11.89
CA ARG A 442 -12.29 -26.49 -12.67
C ARG A 442 -11.68 -27.90 -12.72
N GLN A 443 -10.37 -28.01 -12.92
CA GLN A 443 -9.67 -29.31 -12.86
C GLN A 443 -9.80 -29.96 -11.49
N ARG A 444 -9.64 -29.19 -10.42
CA ARG A 444 -9.83 -29.67 -9.05
C ARG A 444 -11.22 -30.30 -8.85
N GLU A 445 -12.27 -29.65 -9.31
CA GLU A 445 -13.62 -30.19 -9.19
C GLU A 445 -13.81 -31.48 -10.04
N GLN A 446 -13.21 -31.55 -11.21
CA GLN A 446 -13.21 -32.77 -12.02
C GLN A 446 -12.53 -33.96 -11.29
N HIS A 447 -11.32 -33.71 -10.74
CA HIS A 447 -10.59 -34.75 -10.00
C HIS A 447 -11.33 -35.18 -8.73
N LYS A 448 -12.00 -34.23 -8.02
CA LYS A 448 -12.86 -34.57 -6.88
C LYS A 448 -14.01 -35.51 -7.29
N MET A 449 -14.71 -35.19 -8.36
CA MET A 449 -15.80 -36.06 -8.86
C MET A 449 -15.28 -37.43 -9.25
N SER A 450 -14.18 -37.53 -9.99
CA SER A 450 -13.55 -38.81 -10.36
C SER A 450 -13.14 -39.63 -9.13
N LEU A 451 -12.61 -38.99 -8.10
CA LEU A 451 -12.22 -39.60 -6.85
C LEU A 451 -13.42 -40.13 -6.09
N GLU A 452 -14.51 -39.39 -5.99
CA GLU A 452 -15.76 -39.81 -5.36
C GLU A 452 -16.38 -41.01 -6.07
N GLU A 453 -16.41 -40.99 -7.42
CA GLU A 453 -16.91 -42.10 -8.22
C GLU A 453 -16.07 -43.39 -8.01
N ALA A 454 -14.75 -43.23 -7.97
CA ALA A 454 -13.84 -44.35 -7.73
C ALA A 454 -14.01 -44.95 -6.31
N ARG A 455 -14.13 -44.09 -5.30
CA ARG A 455 -14.41 -44.47 -3.91
C ARG A 455 -15.76 -45.16 -3.76
N PHE A 456 -16.81 -44.61 -4.38
CA PHE A 456 -18.15 -45.21 -4.41
C PHE A 456 -18.11 -46.60 -5.05
N SER A 457 -17.44 -46.74 -6.19
CA SER A 457 -17.28 -48.00 -6.90
C SER A 457 -16.52 -49.06 -6.06
N LEU A 458 -15.47 -48.62 -5.34
CA LEU A 458 -14.72 -49.50 -4.43
C LEU A 458 -15.57 -49.96 -3.24
N ASN A 459 -16.38 -49.07 -2.67
CA ASN A 459 -17.30 -49.42 -1.59
C ASN A 459 -18.38 -50.38 -2.05
N LYS A 460 -18.91 -50.22 -3.26
CA LYS A 460 -19.89 -51.15 -3.85
C LYS A 460 -19.32 -52.54 -4.09
N LEU A 461 -18.05 -52.65 -4.45
CA LEU A 461 -17.36 -53.97 -4.55
C LEU A 461 -17.21 -54.66 -3.21
N SER A 462 -17.24 -53.95 -2.11
CA SER A 462 -17.14 -54.53 -0.76
C SER A 462 -18.48 -55.14 -0.29
N GLU A 463 -19.62 -54.79 -0.91
CA GLU A 463 -20.93 -55.28 -0.52
C GLU A 463 -21.00 -56.81 -0.64
N GLY A 464 -21.49 -57.49 0.41
CA GLY A 464 -21.57 -58.95 0.46
C GLY A 464 -20.27 -59.66 0.82
N THR A 465 -19.19 -58.97 1.08
CA THR A 465 -17.88 -59.49 1.48
C THR A 465 -17.56 -59.21 2.95
N VAL A 466 -16.52 -59.84 3.50
CA VAL A 466 -15.98 -59.52 4.84
C VAL A 466 -15.50 -58.07 4.91
N ALA A 467 -15.14 -57.49 3.76
CA ALA A 467 -14.72 -56.09 3.66
C ALA A 467 -15.87 -55.09 3.89
N ALA A 468 -17.14 -55.49 3.82
CA ALA A 468 -18.29 -54.61 3.94
C ALA A 468 -18.34 -53.82 5.26
N GLN A 469 -17.90 -54.41 6.36
CA GLN A 469 -17.86 -53.74 7.65
C GLN A 469 -16.80 -52.64 7.68
N TYR A 470 -15.61 -52.93 7.14
CA TYR A 470 -14.51 -51.97 7.04
C TYR A 470 -14.83 -50.83 6.04
N ALA A 471 -15.54 -51.16 4.95
CA ALA A 471 -15.98 -50.15 3.99
C ALA A 471 -16.99 -49.17 4.60
N LYS A 472 -17.94 -49.66 5.40
CA LYS A 472 -18.88 -48.82 6.15
C LYS A 472 -18.17 -47.95 7.18
N ALA A 473 -17.19 -48.51 7.90
CA ALA A 473 -16.40 -47.76 8.86
C ALA A 473 -15.56 -46.65 8.16
N ALA A 474 -14.90 -46.98 7.04
CA ALA A 474 -14.13 -46.02 6.26
C ALA A 474 -15.03 -44.89 5.76
N LEU A 475 -16.20 -45.20 5.20
CA LEU A 475 -17.16 -44.18 4.73
C LEU A 475 -17.62 -43.27 5.87
N LEU A 476 -17.92 -43.82 7.04
CA LEU A 476 -18.31 -43.04 8.20
C LEU A 476 -17.20 -42.09 8.65
N PHE A 477 -15.97 -42.60 8.71
CA PHE A 477 -14.82 -41.76 9.11
C PHE A 477 -14.51 -40.70 8.09
N HIS A 478 -14.65 -40.94 6.79
CA HIS A 478 -14.55 -39.90 5.76
C HIS A 478 -15.60 -38.83 5.96
N HIS A 479 -16.87 -39.17 6.17
CA HIS A 479 -17.92 -38.18 6.41
C HIS A 479 -17.67 -37.36 7.67
N ILE A 480 -17.20 -37.99 8.74
CA ILE A 480 -16.86 -37.28 9.98
C ILE A 480 -15.67 -36.34 9.76
N HIS A 481 -14.63 -36.81 9.08
CA HIS A 481 -13.46 -36.00 8.72
C HIS A 481 -13.86 -34.78 7.90
N ASP A 482 -14.69 -34.95 6.85
CA ASP A 482 -15.16 -33.85 6.01
C ASP A 482 -16.07 -32.91 6.79
N ALA A 483 -16.90 -33.40 7.70
CA ALA A 483 -17.71 -32.58 8.59
C ALA A 483 -16.84 -31.70 9.51
N PHE A 484 -15.77 -32.23 10.09
CA PHE A 484 -14.83 -31.45 10.89
C PHE A 484 -14.07 -30.40 10.07
N LYS A 485 -13.65 -30.74 8.85
CA LYS A 485 -13.03 -29.81 7.92
C LYS A 485 -13.96 -28.66 7.62
N ASN A 486 -15.19 -28.93 7.22
CA ASN A 486 -16.18 -27.91 6.91
C ASN A 486 -16.53 -27.05 8.13
N ALA A 487 -16.70 -27.67 9.30
CA ALA A 487 -16.98 -26.95 10.55
C ALA A 487 -15.81 -26.01 10.94
N LYS A 488 -14.57 -26.45 10.75
CA LYS A 488 -13.38 -25.59 10.97
C LYS A 488 -13.38 -24.37 10.06
N GLU A 489 -13.59 -24.58 8.75
CA GLU A 489 -13.63 -23.49 7.77
C GLU A 489 -14.80 -22.54 8.05
N GLU A 490 -15.97 -23.06 8.38
CA GLU A 490 -17.15 -22.25 8.69
C GLU A 490 -16.98 -21.45 9.99
N ASN A 491 -16.43 -22.06 11.04
CA ASN A 491 -16.12 -21.35 12.28
C ASN A 491 -15.11 -20.22 12.06
N LYS A 492 -14.08 -20.46 11.26
CA LYS A 492 -13.09 -19.43 10.92
C LYS A 492 -13.73 -18.25 10.17
N ARG A 493 -14.53 -18.54 9.14
CA ARG A 493 -15.26 -17.50 8.39
C ARG A 493 -16.23 -16.73 9.30
N HIS A 494 -16.90 -17.41 10.19
CA HIS A 494 -17.81 -16.78 11.15
C HIS A 494 -17.07 -15.79 12.05
N ILE A 495 -15.88 -16.15 12.54
CA ILE A 495 -15.05 -15.26 13.36
C ILE A 495 -14.56 -14.05 12.57
N ILE A 496 -14.08 -14.27 11.33
CA ILE A 496 -13.66 -13.19 10.44
C ILE A 496 -14.80 -12.19 10.25
N ASN A 497 -16.01 -12.66 9.96
CA ASN A 497 -17.18 -11.80 9.78
C ASN A 497 -17.54 -11.03 11.05
N ILE A 498 -17.48 -11.68 12.24
CA ILE A 498 -17.73 -10.96 13.51
C ILE A 498 -16.69 -9.87 13.75
N ILE A 499 -15.41 -10.13 13.48
CA ILE A 499 -14.35 -9.13 13.63
C ILE A 499 -14.57 -8.00 12.62
N GLU A 500 -14.91 -8.30 11.37
CA GLU A 500 -15.22 -7.33 10.33
C GLU A 500 -16.39 -6.42 10.73
N ASP A 501 -17.50 -7.01 11.17
CA ASP A 501 -18.69 -6.25 11.59
C ASP A 501 -18.38 -5.31 12.77
N LYS A 502 -17.65 -5.82 13.77
CA LYS A 502 -17.24 -5.01 14.92
C LYS A 502 -16.22 -3.93 14.53
N ALA A 503 -15.27 -4.24 13.64
CA ALA A 503 -14.32 -3.25 13.13
C ALA A 503 -15.04 -2.12 12.39
N ASN A 504 -16.07 -2.44 11.63
CA ASN A 504 -16.92 -1.43 10.98
C ASN A 504 -17.69 -0.58 11.97
N MET A 505 -18.23 -1.18 13.04
CA MET A 505 -18.88 -0.41 14.13
C MET A 505 -17.89 0.57 14.77
N PHE A 506 -16.68 0.11 15.10
CA PHE A 506 -15.67 0.98 15.70
C PHE A 506 -15.18 2.05 14.71
N LEU A 507 -14.94 1.72 13.45
CA LEU A 507 -14.52 2.69 12.45
C LEU A 507 -15.56 3.80 12.27
N GLN A 508 -16.85 3.44 12.16
CA GLN A 508 -17.94 4.41 12.09
C GLN A 508 -18.01 5.28 13.35
N HIS A 509 -17.78 4.71 14.53
CA HIS A 509 -17.77 5.49 15.75
C HIS A 509 -16.58 6.46 15.81
N LEU A 510 -15.42 6.03 15.35
CA LEU A 510 -14.18 6.82 15.40
C LEU A 510 -14.07 7.88 14.28
N TYR A 511 -14.67 7.63 13.12
CA TYR A 511 -14.41 8.41 11.90
C TYR A 511 -15.65 8.63 11.01
N ALA A 512 -16.86 8.58 11.59
CA ALA A 512 -18.12 8.64 10.83
C ALA A 512 -18.31 9.93 10.02
N ASP A 513 -17.78 11.04 10.51
CA ASP A 513 -18.00 12.35 9.90
C ASP A 513 -17.12 12.56 8.64
N ASP A 514 -16.03 11.78 8.50
CA ASP A 514 -15.00 12.01 7.49
C ASP A 514 -14.85 10.83 6.50
N TYR A 515 -15.43 9.68 6.80
CA TYR A 515 -15.27 8.48 5.96
C TYR A 515 -16.51 7.58 5.96
N THR A 516 -17.00 7.28 4.78
CA THR A 516 -18.21 6.45 4.55
C THR A 516 -17.92 5.02 4.11
N GLY A 517 -16.63 4.66 3.96
CA GLY A 517 -16.21 3.32 3.56
C GLY A 517 -16.23 2.31 4.71
N VAL A 518 -15.79 1.11 4.43
CA VAL A 518 -15.85 -0.04 5.35
C VAL A 518 -14.52 -0.79 5.41
N VAL A 519 -14.28 -1.45 6.55
CA VAL A 519 -13.24 -2.47 6.68
C VAL A 519 -13.75 -3.75 6.03
N ARG A 520 -12.92 -4.39 5.23
CA ARG A 520 -13.14 -5.74 4.69
C ARG A 520 -12.03 -6.67 5.12
N MET A 521 -12.41 -7.91 5.39
CA MET A 521 -11.49 -8.98 5.72
C MET A 521 -11.65 -10.14 4.74
N ILE A 522 -10.56 -10.55 4.12
CA ILE A 522 -10.55 -11.66 3.16
C ILE A 522 -9.60 -12.74 3.67
N GLU A 523 -10.10 -13.95 3.72
CA GLU A 523 -9.28 -15.14 3.93
C GLU A 523 -8.51 -15.42 2.65
N LYS A 524 -7.18 -15.40 2.76
CA LYS A 524 -6.26 -15.84 1.71
C LYS A 524 -5.97 -17.32 1.86
N GLN A 525 -5.45 -17.92 0.80
CA GLN A 525 -4.90 -19.25 0.90
C GLN A 525 -3.74 -19.29 1.91
N ASN A 526 -3.43 -20.44 2.46
CA ASN A 526 -2.53 -20.63 3.60
C ASN A 526 -3.05 -20.10 4.95
N ASP A 527 -4.37 -20.05 5.12
CA ASP A 527 -5.00 -19.57 6.37
C ASP A 527 -4.65 -18.12 6.76
N GLN A 528 -4.07 -17.35 5.87
CA GLN A 528 -3.79 -15.95 6.09
C GLN A 528 -5.07 -15.12 5.94
N VAL A 529 -5.20 -14.07 6.74
CA VAL A 529 -6.32 -13.14 6.66
C VAL A 529 -5.77 -11.73 6.43
N GLU A 530 -6.29 -11.07 5.43
CA GLU A 530 -5.95 -9.67 5.14
C GLU A 530 -7.14 -8.78 5.48
N ALA A 531 -6.89 -7.74 6.27
CA ALA A 531 -7.82 -6.66 6.50
C ALA A 531 -7.43 -5.44 5.66
N PHE A 532 -8.42 -4.75 5.08
CA PHE A 532 -8.20 -3.54 4.28
C PHE A 532 -9.44 -2.64 4.28
N LEU A 533 -9.25 -1.39 3.87
CA LEU A 533 -10.34 -0.43 3.71
C LEU A 533 -10.93 -0.48 2.31
N MET A 534 -12.26 -0.37 2.23
CA MET A 534 -12.99 -0.17 0.98
C MET A 534 -13.79 1.12 1.04
N ASP A 535 -13.77 1.86 -0.04
CA ASP A 535 -14.54 3.08 -0.19
C ASP A 535 -16.01 2.80 -0.53
N SER A 536 -16.84 3.82 -0.51
CA SER A 536 -18.29 3.72 -0.78
C SER A 536 -18.64 3.18 -2.18
N ASP A 537 -17.73 3.29 -3.14
CA ASP A 537 -17.83 2.72 -4.49
C ASP A 537 -17.36 1.26 -4.60
N ASN A 538 -17.05 0.60 -3.47
CA ASN A 538 -16.45 -0.73 -3.38
C ASN A 538 -15.04 -0.82 -3.98
N SER A 539 -14.32 0.28 -4.12
CA SER A 539 -12.90 0.28 -4.45
C SER A 539 -12.05 0.14 -3.20
N ARG A 540 -10.92 -0.55 -3.32
CA ARG A 540 -9.95 -0.69 -2.22
C ARG A 540 -9.19 0.62 -2.03
N VAL A 541 -9.07 1.08 -0.79
CA VAL A 541 -8.27 2.26 -0.43
C VAL A 541 -6.83 1.80 -0.14
N PHE A 542 -5.89 2.18 -1.00
CA PHE A 542 -4.49 1.73 -0.90
C PHE A 542 -3.61 2.62 -0.02
N ARG A 543 -3.89 3.92 0.01
CA ARG A 543 -3.17 4.88 0.85
C ARG A 543 -4.16 5.79 1.58
N PRO A 544 -4.74 5.31 2.67
CA PRO A 544 -5.59 6.16 3.48
C PRO A 544 -4.77 7.31 4.09
N SER A 545 -5.43 8.42 4.39
CA SER A 545 -4.81 9.49 5.16
C SER A 545 -4.26 8.92 6.48
N TYR A 546 -3.27 9.58 7.05
CA TYR A 546 -2.65 9.12 8.30
C TYR A 546 -3.66 8.87 9.43
N SER A 547 -4.58 9.80 9.64
CA SER A 547 -5.64 9.69 10.65
C SER A 547 -6.62 8.55 10.36
N LEU A 548 -7.03 8.38 9.09
CA LEU A 548 -7.92 7.28 8.67
C LEU A 548 -7.24 5.92 8.84
N ASN A 549 -5.96 5.79 8.48
CA ASN A 549 -5.22 4.55 8.64
C ASN A 549 -5.10 4.16 10.12
N LYS A 550 -4.84 5.13 10.98
CA LYS A 550 -4.79 4.92 12.44
C LYS A 550 -6.15 4.53 13.00
N ALA A 551 -7.23 5.21 12.59
CA ALA A 551 -8.60 4.85 12.97
C ALA A 551 -8.95 3.43 12.54
N TYR A 552 -8.60 3.04 11.33
CA TYR A 552 -8.76 1.69 10.80
C TYR A 552 -8.04 0.65 11.66
N LEU A 553 -6.75 0.83 11.92
CA LEU A 553 -5.95 -0.13 12.71
C LEU A 553 -6.48 -0.26 14.14
N LEU A 554 -6.86 0.86 14.76
CA LEU A 554 -7.47 0.86 16.08
C LEU A 554 -8.84 0.18 16.08
N SER A 555 -9.65 0.37 15.02
CA SER A 555 -10.96 -0.29 14.92
C SER A 555 -10.80 -1.82 14.83
N VAL A 556 -9.82 -2.32 14.09
CA VAL A 556 -9.50 -3.75 14.01
C VAL A 556 -9.01 -4.27 15.37
N LEU A 557 -8.11 -3.55 16.03
CA LEU A 557 -7.60 -3.92 17.35
C LEU A 557 -8.72 -3.99 18.41
N LEU A 558 -9.58 -2.98 18.44
CA LEU A 558 -10.72 -2.94 19.35
C LEU A 558 -11.71 -4.09 19.09
N SER A 559 -11.96 -4.39 17.81
CA SER A 559 -12.88 -5.48 17.42
C SER A 559 -12.38 -6.85 17.87
N VAL A 560 -11.11 -7.13 17.62
CA VAL A 560 -10.47 -8.37 18.06
C VAL A 560 -10.62 -8.55 19.55
N GLY A 561 -10.26 -7.54 20.31
CA GLY A 561 -10.35 -7.65 21.73
C GLY A 561 -11.79 -7.73 22.26
N GLU A 562 -12.83 -7.18 21.54
CA GLU A 562 -14.24 -7.34 21.92
C GLU A 562 -14.72 -8.77 21.68
N VAL A 563 -14.28 -9.40 20.59
CA VAL A 563 -14.52 -10.82 20.32
C VAL A 563 -13.93 -11.71 21.41
N LEU A 564 -12.74 -11.38 21.92
CA LEU A 564 -12.11 -12.06 23.04
C LEU A 564 -12.97 -12.03 24.31
N ARG A 565 -13.44 -10.85 24.65
CA ARG A 565 -14.27 -10.66 25.86
C ARG A 565 -15.56 -11.48 25.76
N GLU A 566 -16.23 -11.43 24.62
CA GLU A 566 -17.53 -12.10 24.44
C GLU A 566 -17.42 -13.62 24.38
N ARG A 567 -16.37 -14.17 23.76
CA ARG A 567 -16.23 -15.62 23.59
C ARG A 567 -15.49 -16.29 24.75
N ASN A 568 -14.39 -15.72 25.17
CA ASN A 568 -13.47 -16.39 26.10
C ASN A 568 -13.50 -15.76 27.50
N ASN A 569 -14.31 -14.73 27.69
CA ASN A 569 -14.35 -13.93 28.92
C ASN A 569 -12.95 -13.41 29.33
N ILE A 570 -12.08 -13.20 28.32
CA ILE A 570 -10.73 -12.64 28.51
C ILE A 570 -10.78 -11.14 28.24
N GLU A 571 -10.65 -10.36 29.29
CA GLU A 571 -10.38 -8.93 29.14
C GLU A 571 -8.88 -8.72 28.94
N MET A 572 -8.53 -7.95 27.90
CA MET A 572 -7.15 -7.61 27.58
C MET A 572 -7.01 -6.09 27.61
N PRO A 573 -6.16 -5.54 28.50
CA PRO A 573 -5.88 -4.11 28.48
C PRO A 573 -5.12 -3.73 27.22
N ILE A 574 -5.31 -2.52 26.73
CA ILE A 574 -4.61 -1.96 25.58
C ILE A 574 -3.63 -0.90 26.08
N ILE A 575 -2.36 -1.07 25.78
CA ILE A 575 -1.29 -0.15 26.18
C ILE A 575 -0.69 0.46 24.91
N ILE A 576 -0.81 1.76 24.73
CA ILE A 576 -0.36 2.47 23.54
C ILE A 576 0.58 3.60 23.93
N ASN A 577 1.79 3.62 23.37
CA ASN A 577 2.70 4.75 23.43
C ASN A 577 2.66 5.52 22.12
N ASP A 578 1.69 6.42 21.99
CA ASP A 578 1.51 7.14 20.74
C ASP A 578 0.87 8.52 20.97
N SER A 579 1.03 9.39 19.99
CA SER A 579 0.38 10.69 19.93
C SER A 579 -0.97 10.55 19.22
N PHE A 580 -1.99 11.16 19.78
CA PHE A 580 -3.31 11.30 19.15
C PHE A 580 -3.48 12.65 18.44
N SER A 581 -2.40 13.41 18.27
CA SER A 581 -2.40 14.73 17.64
C SER A 581 -2.89 14.75 16.18
N CYS A 582 -2.99 13.58 15.53
CA CYS A 582 -3.61 13.44 14.21
C CYS A 582 -5.15 13.47 14.24
N TYR A 583 -5.76 13.32 15.41
CA TYR A 583 -7.19 13.45 15.61
C TYR A 583 -7.53 14.86 16.12
N ASP A 584 -8.71 15.35 15.78
CA ASP A 584 -9.30 16.46 16.48
C ASP A 584 -9.78 16.04 17.89
N GLU A 585 -10.08 17.00 18.76
CA GLU A 585 -10.53 16.71 20.13
C GLU A 585 -11.81 15.85 20.17
N ASN A 586 -12.66 15.97 19.17
CA ASN A 586 -13.90 15.21 19.08
C ASN A 586 -13.63 13.73 18.78
N ASN A 587 -12.75 13.44 17.85
CA ASN A 587 -12.37 12.07 17.46
C ASN A 587 -11.52 11.40 18.55
N GLU A 588 -10.66 12.15 19.25
CA GLU A 588 -9.94 11.67 20.42
C GLU A 588 -10.90 11.24 21.55
N ASN A 589 -11.89 12.06 21.86
CA ASN A 589 -12.93 11.72 22.85
C ASN A 589 -13.81 10.54 22.40
N LYS A 590 -14.14 10.44 21.12
CA LYS A 590 -14.85 9.29 20.55
C LYS A 590 -14.05 8.00 20.75
N PHE A 591 -12.74 8.03 20.50
CA PHE A 591 -11.86 6.88 20.74
C PHE A 591 -11.85 6.44 22.19
N PHE A 592 -11.67 7.36 23.13
CA PHE A 592 -11.64 7.04 24.56
C PHE A 592 -12.95 6.47 25.08
N ASN A 593 -14.08 6.83 24.48
CA ASN A 593 -15.40 6.35 24.82
C ASN A 593 -15.87 5.14 23.95
N ALA A 594 -15.07 4.73 22.98
CA ALA A 594 -15.44 3.64 22.06
C ALA A 594 -15.54 2.28 22.74
N THR A 595 -14.85 2.11 23.86
CA THR A 595 -14.81 0.83 24.59
C THR A 595 -14.81 1.05 26.09
N ASN A 596 -15.41 0.12 26.82
CA ASN A 596 -15.36 0.08 28.29
C ASN A 596 -14.12 -0.65 28.83
N ARG A 597 -13.14 -0.93 27.96
CA ARG A 597 -11.93 -1.65 28.35
C ARG A 597 -10.93 -0.74 29.03
N GLN A 598 -10.04 -1.41 29.76
CA GLN A 598 -8.88 -0.73 30.28
C GLN A 598 -7.94 -0.32 29.16
N MET A 599 -7.68 0.98 29.05
CA MET A 599 -6.68 1.57 28.17
C MET A 599 -5.62 2.29 29.00
N ILE A 600 -4.35 2.06 28.69
CA ILE A 600 -3.21 2.77 29.26
C ILE A 600 -2.50 3.47 28.12
N ILE A 601 -2.62 4.79 28.05
CA ILE A 601 -2.10 5.59 26.94
C ILE A 601 -0.96 6.47 27.43
N LEU A 602 0.18 6.31 26.80
CA LEU A 602 1.37 7.11 27.04
C LEU A 602 1.46 8.19 25.96
N THR A 603 1.29 9.45 26.32
CA THR A 603 1.19 10.54 25.34
C THR A 603 1.90 11.81 25.77
N SER A 604 2.16 12.70 24.83
CA SER A 604 2.61 14.07 25.04
C SER A 604 1.58 15.14 24.69
N ASP A 605 0.41 14.75 24.22
CA ASP A 605 -0.58 15.64 23.58
C ASP A 605 -1.28 16.60 24.53
N TYR A 606 -1.18 16.34 25.83
CA TYR A 606 -1.71 17.22 26.90
C TYR A 606 -0.66 18.18 27.47
N LEU A 607 0.43 18.39 26.73
CA LEU A 607 1.51 19.28 27.11
C LEU A 607 1.63 20.44 26.11
N THR A 608 1.51 21.66 26.59
CA THR A 608 1.74 22.90 25.80
C THR A 608 3.05 23.57 26.18
N GLN A 609 3.54 24.44 25.32
CA GLN A 609 4.76 25.20 25.61
C GLN A 609 4.43 26.40 26.51
N GLY A 610 4.91 26.39 27.72
CA GLY A 610 4.76 27.53 28.66
C GLY A 610 5.62 28.73 28.29
N ASN A 611 5.37 29.84 28.92
CA ASN A 611 6.07 31.12 28.67
C ASN A 611 7.59 31.08 28.94
N ASP A 612 8.04 30.13 29.76
CA ASP A 612 9.45 29.89 30.08
C ASP A 612 10.14 28.85 29.18
N GLY A 613 9.43 28.42 28.10
CA GLY A 613 9.92 27.38 27.18
C GLY A 613 9.79 25.95 27.73
N ARG A 614 9.28 25.76 28.95
CA ARG A 614 9.01 24.43 29.49
C ARG A 614 7.64 23.92 29.06
N LYS A 615 7.52 22.60 28.91
CA LYS A 615 6.22 22.00 28.65
C LYS A 615 5.39 21.90 29.91
N VAL A 616 4.24 22.54 29.90
CA VAL A 616 3.26 22.58 31.01
C VAL A 616 2.00 21.82 30.59
N MET A 617 1.20 21.39 31.58
CA MET A 617 -0.08 20.74 31.29
C MET A 617 -1.05 21.72 30.64
N ASP A 618 -1.70 21.27 29.58
CA ASP A 618 -2.88 21.91 29.02
C ASP A 618 -4.11 21.54 29.88
N ILE A 619 -4.45 22.43 30.79
CA ILE A 619 -5.52 22.18 31.78
C ILE A 619 -6.88 22.12 31.09
N ASP A 620 -7.09 22.95 30.07
CA ASP A 620 -8.38 23.01 29.35
C ASP A 620 -8.63 21.71 28.59
N LYS A 621 -7.68 21.26 27.80
CA LYS A 621 -7.75 19.98 27.09
C LYS A 621 -7.86 18.78 28.05
N PHE A 622 -7.13 18.81 29.16
CA PHE A 622 -7.12 17.72 30.12
C PHE A 622 -8.42 17.63 30.94
N SER A 623 -9.12 18.76 31.17
CA SER A 623 -10.34 18.80 31.97
C SER A 623 -11.50 17.98 31.38
N THR A 624 -11.50 17.77 30.06
CA THR A 624 -12.55 17.04 29.35
C THR A 624 -12.46 15.53 29.52
N ILE A 625 -11.34 14.98 30.01
CA ILE A 625 -11.07 13.54 30.07
C ILE A 625 -11.51 12.96 31.39
N SER A 626 -12.23 11.82 31.32
CA SER A 626 -12.57 11.00 32.49
C SER A 626 -11.60 9.83 32.62
N GLY A 627 -10.84 9.74 33.73
CA GLY A 627 -9.91 8.63 33.94
C GLY A 627 -8.81 8.96 34.92
N THR A 628 -7.91 7.99 35.15
CA THR A 628 -6.73 8.19 36.01
C THR A 628 -5.59 8.76 35.15
N ALA A 629 -4.86 9.72 35.69
CA ALA A 629 -3.74 10.32 34.95
C ALA A 629 -2.51 10.50 35.82
N TYR A 630 -1.38 10.19 35.26
CA TYR A 630 -0.04 10.40 35.79
C TYR A 630 0.75 11.34 34.91
N ARG A 631 1.50 12.25 35.53
CA ARG A 631 2.56 13.00 34.87
C ARG A 631 3.90 12.35 35.18
N ILE A 632 4.66 12.08 34.15
CA ILE A 632 6.06 11.69 34.27
C ILE A 632 6.93 12.83 33.76
N GLU A 633 7.95 13.19 34.52
CA GLU A 633 8.79 14.33 34.18
C GLU A 633 10.23 14.09 34.62
N LYS A 634 11.16 14.46 33.73
CA LYS A 634 12.59 14.44 33.98
C LYS A 634 13.10 15.84 34.24
N LYS A 635 14.00 16.00 35.19
CA LYS A 635 14.61 17.30 35.45
C LYS A 635 15.42 17.79 34.26
N ARG A 636 15.15 19.01 33.83
CA ARG A 636 15.81 19.63 32.64
C ARG A 636 16.58 20.89 33.05
N PRO A 637 17.71 21.23 32.34
CA PRO A 637 18.30 20.47 31.25
C PRO A 637 18.88 19.14 31.75
N PHE A 638 18.79 18.10 30.90
CA PHE A 638 19.36 16.79 31.19
C PHE A 638 20.89 16.87 31.09
N ASP A 639 21.56 16.39 32.14
CA ASP A 639 23.00 16.37 32.23
C ASP A 639 23.45 15.00 32.76
N ASN A 640 24.14 14.24 31.93
CA ASN A 640 24.66 12.91 32.27
C ASN A 640 25.66 12.90 33.43
N THR A 641 26.19 14.04 33.84
CA THR A 641 27.10 14.18 34.98
C THR A 641 26.39 14.50 36.29
N LYS A 642 25.08 14.86 36.22
CA LYS A 642 24.28 15.23 37.38
C LYS A 642 23.25 14.16 37.72
N LEU A 643 23.50 13.39 38.79
CA LEU A 643 22.65 12.28 39.22
C LEU A 643 21.17 12.65 39.38
N GLU A 644 20.87 13.87 39.82
CA GLU A 644 19.50 14.35 40.00
C GLU A 644 18.71 14.49 38.67
N THR A 645 19.39 14.58 37.51
CA THR A 645 18.75 14.67 36.20
C THR A 645 18.52 13.29 35.59
N MET A 646 19.07 12.23 36.17
CA MET A 646 19.02 10.85 35.62
C MET A 646 17.83 10.04 36.14
N GLN A 647 16.81 10.69 36.62
CA GLN A 647 15.59 10.06 37.12
C GLN A 647 14.35 10.72 36.56
N THR A 648 13.29 9.94 36.45
CA THR A 648 11.93 10.41 36.21
C THR A 648 11.19 10.54 37.51
N THR A 649 10.46 11.64 37.73
CA THR A 649 9.52 11.83 38.81
C THR A 649 8.12 11.55 38.32
N ILE A 650 7.32 10.90 39.16
CA ILE A 650 5.93 10.53 38.89
C ILE A 650 5.03 11.30 39.81
N SER A 651 4.01 11.91 39.28
CA SER A 651 2.95 12.56 40.04
C SER A 651 1.58 12.12 39.55
N LYS A 652 0.71 11.67 40.41
CA LYS A 652 -0.69 11.41 40.07
C LYS A 652 -1.40 12.76 39.99
N ILE A 653 -2.09 12.99 38.85
CA ILE A 653 -2.76 14.26 38.56
C ILE A 653 -4.27 14.11 38.80
N LYS A 654 -4.82 12.95 38.44
CA LYS A 654 -6.27 12.65 38.52
C LYS A 654 -6.52 11.23 38.97
#